data_a4e9f18e888ad6ffffaf0dfdeb0df1c4
#
_entry.id   a4e9f18e888ad6ffffaf0dfdeb0df1c4
#
_cell.length_a   1.000
_cell.length_b   1.000
_cell.length_c   1.000
_cell.angle_alpha   90.00
_cell.angle_beta   90.00
_cell.angle_gamma   90.00
#
_symmetry.space_group_name_H-M   'P 1'
#
loop_
_entity.id
_entity.type
_entity.pdbx_description
1 polymer ?
#
loop_
_entity_poly.entity_id
_entity_poly.type
_entity_poly.pdbx_seq_one_letter_code
_entity_poly.pdbx_strand_id
1 'polypeptide(L)'
;MRKRWIKRFAVVALATAVSVYTVPKTGLLAALGLSQTTEAEEASTDQKGPGGNGTPPEPPSGAASGGAIGGGQPGDAPGTPPSGAPDGGPGGQGQPGGAPGGTSSGVSDYSAVNKLTSDAVLDGQTITSTGTDENAVNVSEGANVTVKNSTVSRESSDSTGGDNSSFYGVGSALLCTDGVLNVVKDTITTNAAGGAGVFAYGDGTANVADTTITTSQDTSGGIHVAGGGTLHAWNVTAETSGQSSAAIRSDRGGGTMVVEGGTYTSNGKGSPAIYSTADISVHDAKLTANGSEAICIEGLNTIRLYDCDLTGNMKDDSQNDCTWNVILYQSMSGDSQVGNSTFEMQGGSLTAKNGGMFYTTNTESTFTLKDVDITNADDSEFFLKCTGNSNQRGWGTSGSNGADCLFTAISQKMNGDIIWDSISQLDLYMTEGSSLKGAVVQDESCAGNGGSGYSSIYIDKDSTWTVTGDSTVTNLYNAGTIQDADGKSVTIKNSSGKVYVKGSSSYTITVENYSATADMSGASNVSSWSDYAVDQSTAIKESGSTVTAVPSTTAEPSQTTASDKTTGTSATAAPSGTTAGTSNSSGTVSSDSATSVKAAGKTTVSSAKRTADGKKIKVSLKKVAAAGGYQIRYSTDKKYSKSKTKTLTTTKNNVTVKKVSKSKKYYISARTYKVVNGKKYWSAWSSSKKA
;
A
#
# COMPACT_ATOMS: atom_id res chain seq x y z
N MET A 1 25.87 19.80 29.05
CA MET A 1 27.26 19.53 28.71
C MET A 1 27.74 18.32 29.48
N ARG A 2 27.54 17.11 29.02
CA ARG A 2 28.29 15.90 29.43
C ARG A 2 28.37 14.99 28.21
N LYS A 3 29.57 14.86 27.74
CA LYS A 3 30.19 14.01 26.77
C LYS A 3 29.50 12.64 26.58
N ARG A 4 29.00 12.37 25.37
CA ARG A 4 28.88 11.05 24.75
C ARG A 4 29.81 11.02 23.54
N TRP A 5 31.06 10.90 23.77
CA TRP A 5 32.10 10.42 22.87
C TRP A 5 32.55 9.06 23.36
N ILE A 6 32.77 8.16 22.46
CA ILE A 6 33.31 6.80 22.58
C ILE A 6 32.25 5.73 22.30
N LYS A 7 32.11 5.44 21.00
CA LYS A 7 31.97 4.10 20.43
C LYS A 7 32.09 4.15 18.90
N ARG A 8 33.17 4.72 18.43
CA ARG A 8 33.68 4.44 17.07
C ARG A 8 35.16 4.08 17.29
N PHE A 9 35.47 2.78 17.22
CA PHE A 9 36.75 2.14 17.01
C PHE A 9 36.76 0.81 17.75
N ALA A 10 36.41 -0.26 17.08
CA ALA A 10 36.94 -1.59 17.28
C ALA A 10 36.24 -2.61 16.36
N VAL A 11 36.54 -2.61 15.10
CA VAL A 11 36.60 -3.83 14.27
C VAL A 11 37.53 -3.56 13.09
N VAL A 12 38.80 -3.56 13.35
CA VAL A 12 39.84 -3.89 12.36
C VAL A 12 40.93 -4.58 13.13
N ALA A 13 41.06 -5.85 12.92
CA ALA A 13 42.23 -6.72 13.04
C ALA A 13 41.84 -8.07 13.65
N LEU A 14 41.54 -9.03 12.82
CA LEU A 14 42.02 -10.40 12.96
C LEU A 14 41.81 -11.17 11.64
N ALA A 15 42.77 -11.04 10.78
CA ALA A 15 42.96 -11.98 9.68
C ALA A 15 44.48 -12.09 9.45
N THR A 16 45.09 -13.09 10.11
CA THR A 16 46.33 -13.73 9.63
C THR A 16 46.66 -14.89 10.54
N ALA A 17 46.38 -16.09 10.10
CA ALA A 17 47.17 -17.28 10.35
C ALA A 17 46.74 -18.37 9.38
N VAL A 18 47.33 -18.33 8.20
CA VAL A 18 47.30 -19.47 7.25
C VAL A 18 48.51 -20.32 7.57
N SER A 19 48.28 -21.55 7.94
CA SER A 19 49.33 -22.57 7.97
C SER A 19 49.23 -23.42 6.71
N VAL A 20 50.28 -23.31 5.93
CA VAL A 20 50.59 -24.06 4.74
C VAL A 20 50.80 -25.54 5.06
N TYR A 21 50.15 -26.43 4.34
CA TYR A 21 50.65 -27.78 4.08
C TYR A 21 50.52 -28.10 2.59
N THR A 22 51.67 -28.41 2.03
CA THR A 22 51.97 -28.74 0.65
C THR A 22 51.87 -30.25 0.40
N VAL A 23 51.37 -30.57 -0.84
CA VAL A 23 51.89 -31.56 -1.82
C VAL A 23 51.33 -33.00 -1.78
N PRO A 24 51.22 -33.78 -2.87
CA PRO A 24 51.61 -33.54 -4.28
C PRO A 24 50.57 -33.95 -5.35
N LYS A 25 50.87 -33.54 -6.56
CA LYS A 25 50.31 -33.93 -7.86
C LYS A 25 50.50 -35.38 -8.23
N THR A 26 49.47 -35.97 -8.84
CA THR A 26 49.47 -36.84 -10.02
C THR A 26 47.97 -37.13 -10.28
N GLY A 27 47.36 -37.10 -11.40
CA GLY A 27 47.64 -37.11 -12.76
C GLY A 27 46.40 -37.54 -13.48
N LEU A 28 46.10 -36.88 -14.54
CA LEU A 28 45.53 -37.37 -15.81
C LEU A 28 44.03 -37.77 -15.94
N LEU A 29 43.34 -36.94 -16.74
CA LEU A 29 42.43 -37.22 -17.89
C LEU A 29 41.34 -38.30 -17.78
N ALA A 30 40.19 -37.85 -18.19
CA ALA A 30 39.26 -38.33 -19.23
C ALA A 30 37.84 -38.20 -18.76
N ALA A 31 37.06 -37.31 -19.31
CA ALA A 31 36.28 -37.41 -20.54
C ALA A 31 34.89 -38.02 -20.34
N LEU A 32 33.88 -37.16 -20.55
CA LEU A 32 32.62 -37.48 -21.26
C LEU A 32 31.74 -38.65 -20.80
N GLY A 33 30.50 -38.39 -20.53
CA GLY A 33 29.47 -39.40 -20.64
C GLY A 33 28.16 -39.08 -19.94
N LEU A 34 27.26 -38.63 -20.71
CA LEU A 34 25.82 -38.54 -20.67
C LEU A 34 25.09 -39.77 -20.03
N SER A 35 23.89 -39.42 -19.51
CA SER A 35 22.62 -40.16 -19.65
C SER A 35 22.10 -41.02 -18.51
N GLN A 36 20.94 -40.54 -18.07
CA GLN A 36 19.59 -41.15 -18.16
C GLN A 36 19.19 -42.22 -17.14
N THR A 37 18.11 -41.84 -16.48
CA THR A 37 16.85 -42.59 -16.23
C THR A 37 16.91 -44.02 -15.74
N THR A 38 16.18 -44.37 -14.73
CA THR A 38 14.84 -44.96 -14.84
C THR A 38 14.28 -45.37 -13.48
N GLU A 39 12.99 -45.36 -13.46
CA GLU A 39 11.99 -45.77 -12.50
C GLU A 39 12.09 -47.19 -11.93
N ALA A 40 11.29 -47.32 -10.83
CA ALA A 40 10.44 -48.46 -10.43
C ALA A 40 11.17 -49.63 -9.73
N GLU A 41 10.68 -50.20 -8.72
CA GLU A 41 9.44 -50.80 -8.32
C GLU A 41 9.63 -51.59 -7.00
N GLU A 42 8.55 -51.84 -6.35
CA GLU A 42 8.29 -52.60 -5.13
C GLU A 42 8.99 -53.93 -4.98
N ALA A 43 9.21 -54.32 -3.72
CA ALA A 43 8.73 -55.61 -3.21
C ALA A 43 8.91 -55.76 -1.69
N SER A 44 7.84 -56.20 -1.09
CA SER A 44 7.64 -56.64 0.28
C SER A 44 8.50 -57.86 0.67
N THR A 45 8.81 -58.04 1.94
CA THR A 45 8.52 -59.28 2.67
C THR A 45 8.71 -59.15 4.18
N ASP A 46 7.77 -59.72 4.89
CA ASP A 46 7.60 -60.05 6.29
C ASP A 46 8.83 -60.53 7.09
N GLN A 47 8.89 -60.24 8.39
CA GLN A 47 8.69 -61.23 9.46
C GLN A 47 8.82 -60.64 10.88
N LYS A 48 7.71 -60.84 11.62
CA LYS A 48 7.47 -61.26 13.03
C LYS A 48 8.37 -60.77 14.18
N GLY A 49 7.63 -60.27 15.19
CA GLY A 49 7.90 -59.85 16.50
C GLY A 49 8.49 -60.89 17.52
N PRO A 50 8.44 -60.69 18.82
CA PRO A 50 7.26 -60.49 19.64
C PRO A 50 7.35 -59.51 20.83
N GLY A 51 6.21 -59.03 21.28
CA GLY A 51 5.70 -59.04 22.64
C GLY A 51 6.28 -58.10 23.72
N GLY A 52 5.42 -57.26 24.32
CA GLY A 52 5.66 -56.63 25.62
C GLY A 52 4.65 -55.55 25.96
N ASN A 53 3.59 -55.89 26.67
CA ASN A 53 2.56 -55.04 27.28
C ASN A 53 3.14 -54.05 28.27
N GLY A 54 2.55 -52.82 28.27
CA GLY A 54 2.72 -51.86 29.35
C GLY A 54 1.86 -50.62 29.19
N THR A 55 0.72 -50.62 29.86
CA THR A 55 -0.24 -49.56 29.99
C THR A 55 0.31 -48.40 30.85
N PRO A 56 0.03 -47.12 30.58
CA PRO A 56 0.34 -45.99 31.47
C PRO A 56 -0.77 -45.76 32.50
N PRO A 57 -0.48 -45.26 33.70
CA PRO A 57 -1.48 -44.98 34.75
C PRO A 57 -2.04 -43.56 34.67
N GLU A 58 -3.34 -43.47 35.04
CA GLU A 58 -4.14 -42.25 35.24
C GLU A 58 -3.68 -41.45 36.49
N PRO A 59 -4.00 -40.12 36.54
CA PRO A 59 -3.72 -39.28 37.70
C PRO A 59 -4.82 -39.33 38.74
N PRO A 60 -4.50 -39.13 40.06
CA PRO A 60 -5.51 -39.13 41.11
C PRO A 60 -6.14 -37.78 41.36
N SER A 61 -7.43 -37.82 41.56
CA SER A 61 -8.32 -36.80 42.11
C SER A 61 -8.14 -36.66 43.63
N GLY A 62 -8.25 -35.46 44.15
CA GLY A 62 -8.38 -35.25 45.57
C GLY A 62 -8.57 -33.78 45.95
N ALA A 63 -9.75 -33.49 46.49
CA ALA A 63 -10.22 -32.17 46.94
C ALA A 63 -9.68 -31.79 48.33
N ALA A 64 -9.60 -30.50 48.60
CA ALA A 64 -10.30 -29.74 49.64
C ALA A 64 -9.49 -28.64 50.34
N SER A 65 -10.07 -27.47 50.27
CA SER A 65 -10.28 -26.45 51.34
C SER A 65 -9.13 -25.77 52.07
N GLY A 66 -9.17 -24.46 52.00
CA GLY A 66 -9.05 -23.60 53.19
C GLY A 66 -7.86 -22.70 53.34
N GLY A 67 -8.07 -21.40 53.40
CA GLY A 67 -7.24 -20.47 54.15
C GLY A 67 -6.78 -19.21 53.40
N ALA A 68 -7.47 -18.13 53.69
CA ALA A 68 -7.05 -16.75 53.36
C ALA A 68 -5.78 -16.36 54.13
N ILE A 69 -4.95 -15.49 53.58
CA ILE A 69 -4.40 -14.24 54.14
C ILE A 69 -3.36 -13.63 53.19
N GLY A 70 -3.57 -12.36 52.80
CA GLY A 70 -2.56 -11.29 52.84
C GLY A 70 -1.58 -11.07 51.74
N GLY A 71 -1.85 -10.06 50.89
CA GLY A 71 -0.90 -8.99 50.68
C GLY A 71 0.27 -9.21 49.70
N GLY A 72 0.23 -8.50 48.59
CA GLY A 72 1.41 -8.29 47.77
C GLY A 72 1.07 -8.20 46.30
N GLN A 73 0.93 -6.98 45.82
CA GLN A 73 0.82 -6.63 44.40
C GLN A 73 2.15 -6.91 43.70
N PRO A 74 2.19 -7.63 42.63
CA PRO A 74 3.27 -7.53 41.64
C PRO A 74 2.78 -6.81 40.39
N GLY A 75 3.69 -6.00 39.91
CA GLY A 75 3.50 -5.08 38.81
C GLY A 75 3.12 -5.72 37.47
N ASP A 76 2.74 -4.80 36.63
CA ASP A 76 2.29 -4.85 35.28
C ASP A 76 2.90 -5.96 34.41
N ALA A 77 2.02 -6.81 33.93
CA ALA A 77 2.29 -7.63 32.74
C ALA A 77 2.32 -6.74 31.51
N PRO A 78 3.22 -6.97 30.55
CA PRO A 78 3.26 -6.20 29.31
C PRO A 78 1.97 -6.43 28.52
N GLY A 79 1.37 -5.33 28.10
CA GLY A 79 0.14 -5.32 27.31
C GLY A 79 0.29 -6.06 25.98
N THR A 80 -0.80 -6.65 25.56
CA THR A 80 -1.05 -7.27 24.27
C THR A 80 -0.58 -6.37 23.12
N PRO A 81 0.08 -6.90 22.06
CA PRO A 81 0.50 -6.09 20.91
C PRO A 81 -0.71 -5.61 20.13
N PRO A 82 -0.62 -4.43 19.48
CA PRO A 82 -1.71 -3.85 18.72
C PRO A 82 -1.96 -4.62 17.43
N SER A 83 -3.19 -4.96 17.17
CA SER A 83 -3.66 -5.49 15.89
C SER A 83 -3.75 -4.35 14.86
N GLY A 84 -2.98 -4.42 13.78
CA GLY A 84 -3.13 -3.52 12.63
C GLY A 84 -2.00 -2.54 12.34
N ALA A 85 -0.90 -2.55 13.07
CA ALA A 85 0.38 -2.02 12.61
C ALA A 85 1.24 -3.18 12.11
N PRO A 86 2.38 -2.98 11.45
CA PRO A 86 3.20 -4.07 10.96
C PRO A 86 3.66 -4.99 12.11
N ASP A 87 2.77 -5.86 12.54
CA ASP A 87 2.97 -6.82 13.60
C ASP A 87 2.99 -8.24 13.03
N GLY A 88 4.17 -8.67 12.66
CA GLY A 88 4.48 -10.08 12.62
C GLY A 88 4.80 -10.58 14.04
N GLY A 89 3.79 -10.87 14.87
CA GLY A 89 3.99 -11.56 16.15
C GLY A 89 4.35 -13.05 15.94
N PRO A 90 5.19 -13.68 16.81
CA PRO A 90 5.57 -15.08 16.66
C PRO A 90 4.40 -15.99 17.05
N GLY A 91 3.81 -16.66 16.08
CA GLY A 91 2.77 -17.62 16.35
C GLY A 91 2.29 -18.37 15.12
N GLY A 92 3.03 -19.39 14.69
CA GLY A 92 2.54 -20.34 13.71
C GLY A 92 3.62 -20.81 12.75
N GLN A 93 4.21 -21.97 12.99
CA GLN A 93 4.96 -22.70 11.99
C GLN A 93 4.01 -23.01 10.82
N GLY A 94 4.03 -22.19 9.79
CA GLY A 94 3.36 -22.40 8.52
C GLY A 94 4.39 -22.72 7.46
N GLN A 95 4.25 -23.90 6.90
CA GLN A 95 5.00 -24.45 5.78
C GLN A 95 5.08 -23.48 4.59
N PRO A 96 6.20 -23.33 3.87
CA PRO A 96 6.27 -22.46 2.70
C PRO A 96 5.45 -23.07 1.56
N GLY A 97 4.43 -22.36 1.11
CA GLY A 97 3.64 -22.73 -0.08
C GLY A 97 2.12 -22.57 0.04
N GLY A 98 1.59 -21.80 0.96
CA GLY A 98 0.16 -21.49 1.03
C GLY A 98 -0.18 -20.20 0.27
N ALA A 99 -1.14 -20.25 -0.64
CA ALA A 99 -1.73 -19.07 -1.25
C ALA A 99 -2.30 -18.13 -0.18
N PRO A 100 -2.27 -16.79 -0.37
CA PRO A 100 -2.92 -15.87 0.55
C PRO A 100 -4.43 -16.07 0.50
N GLY A 101 -5.00 -16.59 1.56
CA GLY A 101 -6.40 -16.93 1.65
C GLY A 101 -6.73 -17.57 2.98
N GLY A 102 -6.43 -16.91 4.10
CA GLY A 102 -7.18 -17.17 5.32
C GLY A 102 -8.62 -16.77 5.03
N THR A 103 -9.53 -17.76 4.96
CA THR A 103 -10.96 -17.54 4.91
C THR A 103 -11.42 -17.02 6.26
N SER A 104 -11.23 -15.71 6.53
CA SER A 104 -12.17 -15.03 7.40
C SER A 104 -13.48 -15.02 6.60
N SER A 105 -14.52 -15.67 7.09
CA SER A 105 -15.87 -15.47 6.58
C SER A 105 -16.16 -13.97 6.70
N GLY A 106 -16.22 -13.26 5.56
CA GLY A 106 -16.43 -11.81 5.56
C GLY A 106 -17.66 -11.43 6.40
N VAL A 107 -17.67 -10.22 6.87
CA VAL A 107 -18.83 -9.67 7.59
C VAL A 107 -19.99 -9.57 6.60
N SER A 108 -21.08 -10.28 6.88
CA SER A 108 -22.26 -10.34 6.01
C SER A 108 -23.40 -9.43 6.49
N ASP A 109 -23.36 -8.98 7.74
CA ASP A 109 -24.34 -8.05 8.32
C ASP A 109 -23.64 -7.06 9.26
N TYR A 110 -24.00 -5.79 9.13
CA TYR A 110 -23.47 -4.70 9.94
C TYR A 110 -24.53 -4.19 10.90
N SER A 111 -24.17 -4.02 12.17
CA SER A 111 -24.98 -3.22 13.08
C SER A 111 -24.81 -1.74 12.76
N ALA A 112 -25.88 -1.01 12.60
CA ALA A 112 -25.85 0.43 12.38
C ALA A 112 -27.11 1.13 12.88
N VAL A 113 -26.96 2.35 13.42
CA VAL A 113 -28.10 3.21 13.81
C VAL A 113 -28.93 3.56 12.58
N ASN A 114 -28.25 3.91 11.47
CA ASN A 114 -28.90 4.21 10.19
C ASN A 114 -28.37 3.22 9.14
N LYS A 115 -29.16 2.22 8.79
CA LYS A 115 -28.94 1.33 7.64
C LYS A 115 -29.67 1.93 6.43
N LEU A 116 -28.94 2.43 5.45
CA LEU A 116 -29.50 3.14 4.30
C LEU A 116 -29.27 2.31 3.03
N THR A 117 -30.35 1.70 2.56
CA THR A 117 -30.40 0.86 1.35
C THR A 117 -31.15 1.52 0.18
N SER A 118 -31.44 2.81 0.30
CA SER A 118 -32.01 3.66 -0.73
C SER A 118 -31.50 5.08 -0.58
N ASP A 119 -31.59 5.85 -1.67
CA ASP A 119 -31.13 7.23 -1.72
C ASP A 119 -31.71 8.08 -0.59
N ALA A 120 -30.85 8.83 0.09
CA ALA A 120 -31.23 9.64 1.23
C ALA A 120 -30.31 10.87 1.39
N VAL A 121 -30.85 11.89 2.04
CA VAL A 121 -30.08 13.08 2.47
C VAL A 121 -30.30 13.27 3.96
N LEU A 122 -29.21 13.25 4.72
CA LEU A 122 -29.16 13.60 6.15
C LEU A 122 -28.50 14.97 6.26
N ASP A 123 -29.30 16.01 6.45
CA ASP A 123 -28.86 17.41 6.49
C ASP A 123 -29.10 18.00 7.89
N GLY A 124 -28.04 18.55 8.51
CA GLY A 124 -28.14 19.19 9.83
C GLY A 124 -28.48 18.22 10.97
N GLN A 125 -28.15 16.92 10.81
CA GLN A 125 -28.53 15.90 11.80
C GLN A 125 -27.48 15.77 12.90
N THR A 126 -27.94 15.36 14.08
CA THR A 126 -27.06 14.82 15.13
C THR A 126 -27.26 13.30 15.16
N ILE A 127 -26.22 12.54 14.79
CA ILE A 127 -26.27 11.08 14.71
C ILE A 127 -25.32 10.52 15.76
N THR A 128 -25.85 9.73 16.69
CA THR A 128 -25.04 9.12 17.76
C THR A 128 -25.20 7.60 17.71
N SER A 129 -24.07 6.89 17.70
CA SER A 129 -24.00 5.43 17.81
C SER A 129 -23.24 5.06 19.08
N THR A 130 -23.84 4.18 19.91
CA THR A 130 -23.28 3.76 21.21
C THR A 130 -23.24 2.24 21.37
N GLY A 131 -23.72 1.48 20.41
CA GLY A 131 -23.70 0.01 20.47
C GLY A 131 -22.31 -0.56 20.25
N THR A 132 -22.07 -1.78 20.76
CA THR A 132 -20.84 -2.54 20.51
C THR A 132 -20.69 -2.81 19.02
N ASP A 133 -19.54 -2.46 18.43
CA ASP A 133 -19.22 -2.69 17.03
C ASP A 133 -20.29 -2.16 16.03
N GLU A 134 -21.01 -1.11 16.43
CA GLU A 134 -22.11 -0.50 15.69
C GLU A 134 -21.62 0.69 14.85
N ASN A 135 -22.01 0.80 13.59
CA ASN A 135 -21.79 1.97 12.76
C ASN A 135 -22.84 3.06 13.04
N ALA A 136 -22.51 4.35 12.92
CA ALA A 136 -23.54 5.39 13.00
C ALA A 136 -24.37 5.44 11.70
N VAL A 137 -23.73 5.25 10.54
CA VAL A 137 -24.37 5.13 9.24
C VAL A 137 -23.72 3.99 8.46
N ASN A 138 -24.52 3.13 7.86
CA ASN A 138 -24.10 2.15 6.86
C ASN A 138 -24.89 2.36 5.57
N VAL A 139 -24.19 2.54 4.44
CA VAL A 139 -24.76 2.67 3.09
C VAL A 139 -24.47 1.39 2.31
N SER A 140 -25.53 0.79 1.76
CA SER A 140 -25.45 -0.47 1.04
C SER A 140 -26.51 -0.57 -0.07
N GLU A 141 -26.52 -1.69 -0.80
CA GLU A 141 -27.49 -2.01 -1.86
C GLU A 141 -27.60 -0.96 -2.97
N GLY A 142 -26.46 -0.31 -3.30
CA GLY A 142 -26.38 0.66 -4.39
C GLY A 142 -26.97 2.04 -4.06
N ALA A 143 -27.32 2.32 -2.80
CA ALA A 143 -27.87 3.61 -2.38
C ALA A 143 -26.90 4.77 -2.61
N ASN A 144 -27.43 5.95 -2.96
CA ASN A 144 -26.71 7.20 -3.03
C ASN A 144 -27.13 8.12 -1.87
N VAL A 145 -26.28 8.18 -0.86
CA VAL A 145 -26.57 8.89 0.39
C VAL A 145 -25.70 10.12 0.53
N THR A 146 -26.28 11.23 0.98
CA THR A 146 -25.53 12.44 1.34
C THR A 146 -25.77 12.74 2.82
N VAL A 147 -24.68 12.81 3.59
CA VAL A 147 -24.63 13.35 4.95
C VAL A 147 -23.97 14.70 4.87
N LYS A 148 -24.63 15.75 5.37
CA LYS A 148 -24.09 17.11 5.29
C LYS A 148 -24.48 17.98 6.46
N ASN A 149 -23.61 18.94 6.80
CA ASN A 149 -23.81 19.91 7.88
C ASN A 149 -24.19 19.23 9.21
N SER A 150 -23.77 17.99 9.41
CA SER A 150 -24.21 17.12 10.49
C SER A 150 -23.10 16.89 11.50
N THR A 151 -23.50 16.50 12.72
CA THR A 151 -22.58 16.03 13.76
C THR A 151 -22.78 14.53 13.93
N VAL A 152 -21.71 13.75 13.76
CA VAL A 152 -21.72 12.30 13.93
C VAL A 152 -20.82 11.93 15.09
N SER A 153 -21.36 11.23 16.08
CA SER A 153 -20.63 10.75 17.26
C SER A 153 -20.70 9.24 17.35
N ARG A 154 -19.54 8.60 17.41
CA ARG A 154 -19.41 7.16 17.64
C ARG A 154 -18.72 6.94 18.99
N GLU A 155 -19.47 6.47 19.97
CA GLU A 155 -19.02 6.28 21.35
C GLU A 155 -19.24 4.81 21.77
N SER A 156 -18.19 4.10 22.20
CA SER A 156 -18.33 2.76 22.77
C SER A 156 -17.12 2.37 23.58
N SER A 157 -17.33 1.90 24.79
CA SER A 157 -16.28 1.39 25.66
C SER A 157 -16.03 -0.12 25.50
N ASP A 158 -16.88 -0.81 24.77
CA ASP A 158 -16.91 -2.26 24.61
C ASP A 158 -16.77 -2.74 23.16
N SER A 159 -16.54 -1.81 22.22
CA SER A 159 -16.20 -2.17 20.85
C SER A 159 -14.85 -2.90 20.79
N THR A 160 -14.81 -3.92 19.93
CA THR A 160 -13.68 -4.86 19.92
C THR A 160 -12.50 -4.39 19.07
N GLY A 161 -12.73 -3.57 18.04
CA GLY A 161 -11.68 -3.18 17.10
C GLY A 161 -11.12 -4.38 16.31
N GLY A 162 -9.82 -4.32 15.98
CA GLY A 162 -9.10 -5.42 15.34
C GLY A 162 -9.48 -5.68 13.89
N ASP A 163 -9.36 -6.94 13.45
CA ASP A 163 -9.49 -7.35 12.04
C ASP A 163 -10.84 -7.01 11.42
N ASN A 164 -11.95 -7.19 12.15
CA ASN A 164 -13.28 -6.88 11.60
C ASN A 164 -13.45 -5.37 11.34
N SER A 165 -12.91 -4.54 12.20
CA SER A 165 -12.95 -3.10 12.01
C SER A 165 -11.98 -2.65 10.92
N SER A 166 -10.74 -3.17 10.91
CA SER A 166 -9.72 -2.80 9.95
C SER A 166 -10.04 -3.27 8.53
N PHE A 167 -10.54 -4.51 8.38
CA PHE A 167 -10.72 -5.12 7.05
C PHE A 167 -12.11 -4.94 6.46
N TYR A 168 -13.13 -4.67 7.27
CA TYR A 168 -14.52 -4.61 6.83
C TYR A 168 -15.26 -3.35 7.27
N GLY A 169 -14.66 -2.49 8.10
CA GLY A 169 -15.27 -1.24 8.56
C GLY A 169 -16.34 -1.39 9.65
N VAL A 170 -16.33 -2.52 10.36
CA VAL A 170 -17.23 -2.73 11.51
C VAL A 170 -16.93 -1.69 12.60
N GLY A 171 -17.96 -1.01 13.10
CA GLY A 171 -17.84 -0.01 14.16
C GLY A 171 -17.34 1.37 13.72
N SER A 172 -17.06 1.61 12.42
CA SER A 172 -16.75 2.94 11.92
C SER A 172 -17.94 3.90 12.03
N ALA A 173 -17.69 5.20 12.12
CA ALA A 173 -18.76 6.19 12.18
C ALA A 173 -19.61 6.15 10.90
N LEU A 174 -18.99 6.32 9.74
CA LEU A 174 -19.66 6.28 8.45
C LEU A 174 -19.04 5.17 7.60
N LEU A 175 -19.84 4.20 7.15
CA LEU A 175 -19.45 3.07 6.34
C LEU A 175 -20.23 3.05 5.03
N CYS A 176 -19.53 2.82 3.90
CA CYS A 176 -20.12 2.53 2.61
C CYS A 176 -19.62 1.18 2.12
N THR A 177 -20.50 0.19 1.99
CA THR A 177 -20.15 -1.17 1.54
C THR A 177 -20.55 -1.44 0.10
N ASP A 178 -21.55 -0.74 -0.41
CA ASP A 178 -22.03 -0.77 -1.79
C ASP A 178 -22.87 0.49 -2.04
N GLY A 179 -22.60 1.20 -3.13
CA GLY A 179 -23.24 2.46 -3.47
C GLY A 179 -22.34 3.67 -3.27
N VAL A 180 -22.91 4.82 -2.96
CA VAL A 180 -22.19 6.09 -2.84
C VAL A 180 -22.56 6.82 -1.55
N LEU A 181 -21.58 7.16 -0.75
CA LEU A 181 -21.70 8.00 0.43
C LEU A 181 -21.01 9.35 0.17
N ASN A 182 -21.74 10.45 0.21
CA ASN A 182 -21.20 11.80 0.16
C ASN A 182 -21.24 12.40 1.57
N VAL A 183 -20.12 12.94 2.05
CA VAL A 183 -19.91 13.51 3.38
C VAL A 183 -19.43 14.94 3.21
N VAL A 184 -20.21 15.92 3.66
CA VAL A 184 -19.92 17.35 3.32
C VAL A 184 -20.14 18.27 4.51
N LYS A 185 -19.08 18.94 4.95
CA LYS A 185 -19.14 19.91 6.07
C LYS A 185 -19.65 19.29 7.36
N ASP A 186 -19.32 18.03 7.59
CA ASP A 186 -19.69 17.31 8.80
C ASP A 186 -18.58 17.42 9.86
N THR A 187 -19.00 17.22 11.12
CA THR A 187 -18.08 17.00 12.25
C THR A 187 -18.27 15.56 12.73
N ILE A 188 -17.21 14.77 12.63
CA ILE A 188 -17.23 13.35 12.99
C ILE A 188 -16.26 13.14 14.15
N THR A 189 -16.78 12.58 15.26
CA THR A 189 -15.98 12.19 16.42
C THR A 189 -16.15 10.72 16.73
N THR A 190 -15.06 10.03 17.02
CA THR A 190 -15.14 8.64 17.44
C THR A 190 -14.30 8.40 18.69
N ASN A 191 -14.90 7.71 19.64
CA ASN A 191 -14.26 7.23 20.86
C ASN A 191 -14.67 5.74 21.07
N ALA A 192 -14.31 4.91 20.11
CA ALA A 192 -14.58 3.48 20.11
C ALA A 192 -13.42 2.76 19.41
N ALA A 193 -12.97 1.64 19.94
CA ALA A 193 -11.98 0.81 19.26
C ALA A 193 -12.51 0.37 17.88
N GLY A 194 -11.69 0.54 16.83
CA GLY A 194 -12.12 0.29 15.46
C GLY A 194 -13.05 1.35 14.86
N GLY A 195 -13.30 2.45 15.59
CA GLY A 195 -14.18 3.54 15.17
C GLY A 195 -13.55 4.46 14.13
N ALA A 196 -13.27 3.96 12.92
CA ALA A 196 -12.80 4.82 11.83
C ALA A 196 -13.81 5.93 11.50
N GLY A 197 -13.34 7.09 11.05
CA GLY A 197 -14.22 8.22 10.72
C GLY A 197 -15.11 7.92 9.50
N VAL A 198 -14.50 7.73 8.33
CA VAL A 198 -15.20 7.37 7.09
C VAL A 198 -14.51 6.16 6.47
N PHE A 199 -15.28 5.14 6.14
CA PHE A 199 -14.79 3.88 5.60
C PHE A 199 -15.52 3.51 4.30
N ALA A 200 -14.75 3.19 3.24
CA ALA A 200 -15.27 2.60 2.01
C ALA A 200 -14.75 1.17 1.87
N TYR A 201 -15.66 0.21 1.76
CA TYR A 201 -15.36 -1.21 1.65
C TYR A 201 -16.01 -1.82 0.41
N GLY A 202 -15.34 -2.76 -0.25
CA GLY A 202 -15.90 -3.53 -1.35
C GLY A 202 -16.26 -2.67 -2.57
N ASP A 203 -17.51 -2.69 -2.98
CA ASP A 203 -18.00 -1.89 -4.09
C ASP A 203 -18.42 -0.45 -3.67
N GLY A 204 -18.25 -0.11 -2.37
CA GLY A 204 -18.61 1.18 -1.81
C GLY A 204 -17.68 2.32 -2.26
N THR A 205 -18.27 3.47 -2.52
CA THR A 205 -17.57 4.74 -2.83
C THR A 205 -17.92 5.79 -1.78
N ALA A 206 -16.92 6.34 -1.10
CA ALA A 206 -17.08 7.49 -0.20
C ALA A 206 -16.45 8.75 -0.82
N ASN A 207 -17.18 9.86 -0.82
CA ASN A 207 -16.72 11.17 -1.22
C ASN A 207 -16.81 12.09 -0.01
N VAL A 208 -15.70 12.67 0.44
CA VAL A 208 -15.62 13.45 1.68
C VAL A 208 -15.09 14.84 1.37
N ALA A 209 -15.81 15.88 1.75
CA ALA A 209 -15.37 17.25 1.50
C ALA A 209 -15.60 18.18 2.72
N ASP A 210 -14.66 19.09 2.96
CA ASP A 210 -14.74 20.15 3.99
C ASP A 210 -15.15 19.62 5.38
N THR A 211 -14.77 18.39 5.72
CA THR A 211 -15.22 17.65 6.90
C THR A 211 -14.09 17.54 7.93
N THR A 212 -14.47 17.65 9.21
CA THR A 212 -13.54 17.45 10.34
C THR A 212 -13.78 16.08 10.97
N ILE A 213 -12.71 15.30 11.14
CA ILE A 213 -12.73 13.96 11.71
C ILE A 213 -11.77 13.89 12.88
N THR A 214 -12.23 13.41 14.03
CA THR A 214 -11.38 13.16 15.20
C THR A 214 -11.63 11.76 15.73
N THR A 215 -10.57 10.94 15.84
CA THR A 215 -10.66 9.58 16.39
C THR A 215 -9.69 9.43 17.56
N SER A 216 -10.08 8.70 18.62
CA SER A 216 -9.29 8.64 19.85
C SER A 216 -8.84 7.25 20.27
N GLN A 217 -9.48 6.19 19.81
CA GLN A 217 -9.19 4.81 20.23
C GLN A 217 -8.35 4.05 19.17
N ASP A 218 -7.86 2.87 19.57
CA ASP A 218 -7.02 2.02 18.71
C ASP A 218 -7.78 1.52 17.46
N THR A 219 -7.04 1.26 16.39
CA THR A 219 -7.55 0.81 15.08
C THR A 219 -8.59 1.73 14.43
N SER A 220 -8.59 3.01 14.83
CA SER A 220 -9.59 4.02 14.44
C SER A 220 -8.97 5.04 13.45
N GLY A 221 -8.86 4.68 12.18
CA GLY A 221 -8.34 5.57 11.13
C GLY A 221 -9.22 6.79 10.87
N GLY A 222 -8.66 7.82 10.24
CA GLY A 222 -9.44 9.01 9.83
C GLY A 222 -10.32 8.72 8.62
N ILE A 223 -9.72 8.57 7.44
CA ILE A 223 -10.35 8.08 6.21
C ILE A 223 -9.73 6.74 5.83
N HIS A 224 -10.55 5.78 5.39
CA HIS A 224 -10.14 4.39 5.30
C HIS A 224 -10.75 3.67 4.10
N VAL A 225 -9.96 2.83 3.41
CA VAL A 225 -10.45 1.90 2.38
C VAL A 225 -9.95 0.49 2.66
N ALA A 226 -10.77 -0.52 2.35
CA ALA A 226 -10.38 -1.92 2.33
C ALA A 226 -11.24 -2.71 1.34
N GLY A 227 -10.84 -3.95 1.02
CA GLY A 227 -11.64 -4.85 0.19
C GLY A 227 -11.91 -4.35 -1.24
N GLY A 228 -11.18 -3.36 -1.74
CA GLY A 228 -11.38 -2.76 -3.06
C GLY A 228 -12.18 -1.45 -3.05
N GLY A 229 -12.55 -0.91 -1.89
CA GLY A 229 -13.31 0.33 -1.75
C GLY A 229 -12.67 1.54 -2.43
N THR A 230 -13.46 2.55 -2.73
CA THR A 230 -13.00 3.81 -3.34
C THR A 230 -13.31 4.98 -2.43
N LEU A 231 -12.32 5.85 -2.18
CA LEU A 231 -12.52 7.06 -1.40
C LEU A 231 -11.89 8.27 -2.09
N HIS A 232 -12.64 9.35 -2.16
CA HIS A 232 -12.16 10.65 -2.62
C HIS A 232 -12.34 11.66 -1.50
N ALA A 233 -11.31 12.46 -1.23
CA ALA A 233 -11.32 13.45 -0.15
C ALA A 233 -10.86 14.82 -0.66
N TRP A 234 -11.54 15.89 -0.24
CA TRP A 234 -11.20 17.28 -0.56
C TRP A 234 -11.23 18.13 0.71
N ASN A 235 -10.11 18.75 1.02
CA ASN A 235 -9.99 19.69 2.15
C ASN A 235 -10.50 19.11 3.49
N VAL A 236 -10.16 17.85 3.77
CA VAL A 236 -10.54 17.17 5.02
C VAL A 236 -9.52 17.48 6.12
N THR A 237 -10.01 17.72 7.34
CA THR A 237 -9.16 17.75 8.54
C THR A 237 -9.39 16.47 9.33
N ALA A 238 -8.37 15.61 9.41
CA ALA A 238 -8.43 14.38 10.17
C ALA A 238 -7.35 14.35 11.25
N GLU A 239 -7.74 14.07 12.49
CA GLU A 239 -6.82 13.86 13.61
C GLU A 239 -7.13 12.53 14.30
N THR A 240 -6.12 11.67 14.43
CA THR A 240 -6.24 10.37 15.07
C THR A 240 -5.26 10.26 16.23
N SER A 241 -5.66 9.60 17.33
CA SER A 241 -4.82 9.50 18.55
C SER A 241 -4.56 8.06 18.99
N GLY A 242 -5.33 7.09 18.53
CA GLY A 242 -5.17 5.69 18.87
C GLY A 242 -3.94 5.03 18.24
N GLN A 243 -3.55 3.90 18.78
CA GLN A 243 -2.53 3.04 18.21
C GLN A 243 -3.08 2.37 16.94
N SER A 244 -2.24 2.16 15.93
CA SER A 244 -2.66 1.60 14.62
C SER A 244 -3.82 2.36 13.97
N SER A 245 -3.78 3.69 14.08
CA SER A 245 -4.85 4.60 13.66
C SER A 245 -4.31 5.67 12.73
N ALA A 246 -3.79 5.25 11.57
CA ALA A 246 -3.30 6.19 10.56
C ALA A 246 -4.42 7.15 10.10
N ALA A 247 -4.09 8.43 9.88
CA ALA A 247 -5.08 9.43 9.47
C ALA A 247 -5.62 9.15 8.06
N ILE A 248 -4.76 8.67 7.15
CA ILE A 248 -5.12 8.07 5.86
C ILE A 248 -4.72 6.60 5.94
N ARG A 249 -5.69 5.69 5.84
CA ARG A 249 -5.46 4.27 6.06
C ARG A 249 -6.08 3.40 4.98
N SER A 250 -5.41 2.31 4.66
CA SER A 250 -6.01 1.21 3.91
C SER A 250 -5.64 -0.13 4.55
N ASP A 251 -6.44 -1.14 4.29
CA ASP A 251 -6.24 -2.48 4.83
C ASP A 251 -6.52 -3.57 3.80
N ARG A 252 -6.58 -4.81 4.24
CA ARG A 252 -6.67 -6.04 3.45
C ARG A 252 -7.65 -5.92 2.27
N GLY A 253 -7.16 -6.27 1.09
CA GLY A 253 -7.91 -6.16 -0.16
C GLY A 253 -7.74 -4.81 -0.86
N GLY A 254 -7.08 -3.85 -0.20
CA GLY A 254 -6.73 -2.56 -0.78
C GLY A 254 -7.92 -1.72 -1.21
N GLY A 255 -7.70 -0.91 -2.22
CA GLY A 255 -8.69 0.00 -2.80
C GLY A 255 -8.02 1.14 -3.55
N THR A 256 -8.74 2.24 -3.70
CA THR A 256 -8.22 3.46 -4.32
C THR A 256 -8.58 4.66 -3.47
N MET A 257 -7.58 5.50 -3.15
CA MET A 257 -7.82 6.81 -2.54
C MET A 257 -7.25 7.92 -3.40
N VAL A 258 -8.01 9.00 -3.53
CA VAL A 258 -7.55 10.26 -4.12
C VAL A 258 -7.88 11.38 -3.15
N VAL A 259 -6.84 12.09 -2.71
CA VAL A 259 -6.94 13.12 -1.68
C VAL A 259 -6.41 14.43 -2.23
N GLU A 260 -7.16 15.51 -2.13
CA GLU A 260 -6.77 16.84 -2.56
C GLU A 260 -6.97 17.83 -1.41
N GLY A 261 -5.88 18.46 -0.99
CA GLY A 261 -5.88 19.39 0.12
C GLY A 261 -6.12 18.75 1.49
N GLY A 262 -6.17 19.58 2.51
CA GLY A 262 -6.51 19.18 3.87
C GLY A 262 -5.32 18.95 4.80
N THR A 263 -5.66 18.55 6.03
CA THR A 263 -4.66 18.31 7.09
C THR A 263 -4.95 16.95 7.75
N TYR A 264 -3.94 16.11 7.80
CA TYR A 264 -4.05 14.75 8.32
C TYR A 264 -2.98 14.54 9.38
N THR A 265 -3.39 14.32 10.62
CA THR A 265 -2.48 14.16 11.76
C THR A 265 -2.73 12.85 12.49
N SER A 266 -1.68 12.06 12.66
CA SER A 266 -1.68 10.84 13.46
C SER A 266 -0.80 11.04 14.69
N ASN A 267 -1.32 10.77 15.89
CA ASN A 267 -0.60 10.95 17.15
C ASN A 267 -0.17 9.64 17.78
N GLY A 268 -0.78 8.53 17.40
CA GLY A 268 -0.57 7.22 18.02
C GLY A 268 0.71 6.51 17.63
N LYS A 269 1.09 5.50 18.42
CA LYS A 269 2.18 4.58 18.09
C LYS A 269 1.73 3.67 16.93
N GLY A 270 2.63 3.39 15.96
CA GLY A 270 2.30 2.57 14.80
C GLY A 270 1.15 3.16 13.95
N SER A 271 1.04 4.49 13.96
CA SER A 271 0.02 5.25 13.25
C SER A 271 0.72 6.24 12.31
N PRO A 272 1.21 5.78 11.15
CA PRO A 272 1.79 6.69 10.16
C PRO A 272 0.76 7.72 9.68
N ALA A 273 1.22 8.78 9.04
CA ALA A 273 0.30 9.72 8.40
C ALA A 273 -0.49 9.02 7.29
N ILE A 274 0.19 8.14 6.52
CA ILE A 274 -0.44 7.24 5.54
C ILE A 274 0.07 5.82 5.73
N TYR A 275 -0.83 4.87 5.96
CA TYR A 275 -0.59 3.42 5.88
C TYR A 275 -1.27 2.85 4.65
N SER A 276 -0.50 2.19 3.78
CA SER A 276 -1.01 1.74 2.48
C SER A 276 -0.84 0.25 2.23
N THR A 277 -1.97 -0.40 1.98
CA THR A 277 -2.16 -1.64 1.23
C THR A 277 -3.01 -1.40 -0.04
N ALA A 278 -2.99 -0.18 -0.58
CA ALA A 278 -3.88 0.32 -1.65
C ALA A 278 -3.11 1.18 -2.67
N ASP A 279 -3.83 1.72 -3.66
CA ASP A 279 -3.37 2.76 -4.59
C ASP A 279 -3.84 4.13 -4.07
N ILE A 280 -2.92 4.92 -3.51
CA ILE A 280 -3.22 6.21 -2.86
C ILE A 280 -2.48 7.34 -3.57
N SER A 281 -3.20 8.38 -3.98
CA SER A 281 -2.64 9.61 -4.55
C SER A 281 -3.11 10.82 -3.77
N VAL A 282 -2.18 11.69 -3.35
CA VAL A 282 -2.44 12.87 -2.50
C VAL A 282 -1.80 14.09 -3.12
N HIS A 283 -2.51 15.21 -3.12
CA HIS A 283 -2.04 16.49 -3.64
C HIS A 283 -2.35 17.63 -2.65
N ASP A 284 -1.40 18.56 -2.49
CA ASP A 284 -1.55 19.80 -1.72
C ASP A 284 -2.06 19.60 -0.28
N ALA A 285 -1.56 18.56 0.39
CA ALA A 285 -1.99 18.18 1.74
C ALA A 285 -0.87 18.30 2.77
N LYS A 286 -1.26 18.58 4.02
CA LYS A 286 -0.36 18.52 5.17
C LYS A 286 -0.54 17.22 5.92
N LEU A 287 0.52 16.44 6.01
CA LEU A 287 0.54 15.08 6.53
C LEU A 287 1.52 14.98 7.70
N THR A 288 1.06 14.60 8.88
CA THR A 288 1.90 14.58 10.08
C THR A 288 1.69 13.31 10.90
N ALA A 289 2.78 12.61 11.22
CA ALA A 289 2.80 11.53 12.20
C ALA A 289 3.65 11.94 13.40
N ASN A 290 3.03 12.11 14.58
CA ASN A 290 3.71 12.55 15.81
C ASN A 290 4.29 11.41 16.63
N GLY A 291 3.83 10.19 16.43
CA GLY A 291 4.22 9.00 17.19
C GLY A 291 4.71 7.84 16.34
N SER A 292 4.85 8.04 15.02
CA SER A 292 5.18 7.00 14.05
C SER A 292 5.98 7.57 12.88
N GLU A 293 6.36 6.70 11.95
CA GLU A 293 6.86 7.05 10.61
C GLU A 293 5.82 7.87 9.84
N ALA A 294 6.28 8.61 8.85
CA ALA A 294 5.36 9.37 7.99
C ALA A 294 4.58 8.46 7.05
N ILE A 295 5.26 7.51 6.42
CA ILE A 295 4.72 6.62 5.39
C ILE A 295 5.10 5.16 5.69
N CYS A 296 4.10 4.29 5.53
CA CYS A 296 4.28 2.84 5.54
C CYS A 296 3.55 2.23 4.34
N ILE A 297 4.29 1.54 3.44
CA ILE A 297 3.74 0.84 2.27
C ILE A 297 4.06 -0.63 2.38
N GLU A 298 3.04 -1.48 2.34
CA GLU A 298 3.19 -2.92 2.40
C GLU A 298 2.89 -3.59 1.05
N GLY A 299 3.87 -4.34 0.53
CA GLY A 299 3.73 -5.17 -0.66
C GLY A 299 3.40 -4.41 -1.94
N LEU A 300 2.65 -5.03 -2.86
CA LEU A 300 2.30 -4.50 -4.18
C LEU A 300 1.31 -3.32 -4.09
N ASN A 301 1.73 -2.21 -3.50
CA ASN A 301 0.89 -1.03 -3.28
C ASN A 301 1.67 0.25 -3.59
N THR A 302 0.94 1.37 -3.68
CA THR A 302 1.51 2.62 -4.17
C THR A 302 1.01 3.81 -3.39
N ILE A 303 1.94 4.72 -3.03
CA ILE A 303 1.62 6.09 -2.60
C ILE A 303 2.30 7.07 -3.54
N ARG A 304 1.54 8.07 -4.00
CA ARG A 304 2.02 9.21 -4.78
C ARG A 304 1.65 10.51 -4.08
N LEU A 305 2.62 11.37 -3.88
CA LEU A 305 2.46 12.68 -3.24
C LEU A 305 2.88 13.78 -4.20
N TYR A 306 2.03 14.79 -4.35
CA TYR A 306 2.27 15.95 -5.20
C TYR A 306 2.11 17.21 -4.35
N ASP A 307 3.17 18.01 -4.25
CA ASP A 307 3.19 19.28 -3.51
C ASP A 307 2.67 19.16 -2.06
N CYS A 308 2.98 18.03 -1.39
CA CYS A 308 2.55 17.76 -0.01
C CYS A 308 3.63 18.11 1.01
N ASP A 309 3.20 18.54 2.21
CA ASP A 309 4.07 18.69 3.38
C ASP A 309 3.97 17.47 4.28
N LEU A 310 5.03 16.67 4.36
CA LEU A 310 5.05 15.40 5.06
C LEU A 310 6.04 15.41 6.22
N THR A 311 5.58 15.05 7.42
CA THR A 311 6.43 14.96 8.62
C THR A 311 6.19 13.66 9.37
N GLY A 312 7.26 12.95 9.75
CA GLY A 312 7.23 11.81 10.64
C GLY A 312 8.09 12.00 11.88
N ASN A 313 7.71 11.33 12.97
CA ASN A 313 8.41 11.34 14.26
C ASN A 313 8.31 9.97 14.93
N MET A 314 8.82 8.96 14.24
CA MET A 314 8.86 7.59 14.75
C MET A 314 9.67 7.52 16.04
N LYS A 315 9.19 6.79 17.02
CA LYS A 315 9.93 6.55 18.25
C LYS A 315 10.84 5.33 18.09
N ASP A 316 11.97 5.35 18.79
CA ASP A 316 12.82 4.17 18.86
C ASP A 316 12.04 3.00 19.48
N ASP A 317 12.14 1.85 18.84
CA ASP A 317 11.52 0.61 19.31
C ASP A 317 12.55 -0.53 19.24
N SER A 318 12.70 -1.25 20.34
CA SER A 318 13.66 -2.36 20.44
C SER A 318 13.35 -3.55 19.51
N GLN A 319 12.15 -3.61 18.96
CA GLN A 319 11.76 -4.62 17.97
C GLN A 319 12.19 -4.25 16.54
N ASN A 320 12.69 -3.04 16.34
CA ASN A 320 13.16 -2.56 15.06
C ASN A 320 14.68 -2.54 14.99
N ASP A 321 15.22 -2.88 13.81
CA ASP A 321 16.67 -2.81 13.56
C ASP A 321 17.16 -1.36 13.41
N CYS A 322 16.26 -0.46 13.05
CA CYS A 322 16.52 0.98 12.91
C CYS A 322 15.20 1.76 13.04
N THR A 323 15.31 3.08 13.10
CA THR A 323 14.16 4.00 13.04
C THR A 323 14.15 4.69 11.68
N TRP A 324 12.98 4.85 11.07
CA TRP A 324 12.81 5.35 9.70
C TRP A 324 11.67 6.37 9.60
N ASN A 325 11.64 7.09 8.49
CA ASN A 325 10.55 8.04 8.19
C ASN A 325 9.59 7.52 7.10
N VAL A 326 10.12 6.83 6.10
CA VAL A 326 9.37 6.18 5.04
C VAL A 326 9.83 4.73 4.92
N ILE A 327 8.91 3.75 5.02
CA ILE A 327 9.23 2.34 4.85
C ILE A 327 8.43 1.72 3.71
N LEU A 328 9.15 0.91 2.89
CA LEU A 328 8.58 -0.02 1.92
C LEU A 328 8.99 -1.43 2.30
N TYR A 329 8.02 -2.31 2.55
CA TYR A 329 8.31 -3.63 3.09
C TYR A 329 7.22 -4.65 2.75
N GLN A 330 7.48 -5.92 3.05
CA GLN A 330 6.49 -6.99 3.03
C GLN A 330 6.47 -7.70 4.38
N SER A 331 5.33 -7.63 5.09
CA SER A 331 5.19 -8.25 6.41
C SER A 331 5.02 -9.76 6.38
N MET A 332 4.51 -10.30 5.27
CA MET A 332 4.08 -11.71 5.12
C MET A 332 2.80 -12.05 5.92
N SER A 333 2.10 -11.07 6.48
CA SER A 333 0.82 -11.25 7.20
C SER A 333 -0.32 -11.72 6.29
N GLY A 334 -0.23 -11.46 4.98
CA GLY A 334 -1.28 -11.71 4.00
C GLY A 334 -2.24 -10.51 3.84
N ASP A 335 -1.95 -9.38 4.43
CA ASP A 335 -2.75 -8.16 4.29
C ASP A 335 -2.56 -7.51 2.92
N SER A 336 -1.38 -7.67 2.33
CA SER A 336 -1.10 -7.23 0.97
C SER A 336 -0.53 -8.33 0.07
N GLN A 337 -0.63 -8.15 -1.24
CA GLN A 337 0.00 -9.03 -2.21
C GLN A 337 1.50 -8.74 -2.28
N VAL A 338 2.31 -9.80 -2.35
CA VAL A 338 3.75 -9.68 -2.61
C VAL A 338 3.99 -9.05 -3.99
N GLY A 339 4.87 -8.06 -4.05
CA GLY A 339 5.24 -7.37 -5.28
C GLY A 339 5.89 -6.02 -5.00
N ASN A 340 6.10 -5.24 -6.06
CA ASN A 340 6.79 -3.97 -5.97
C ASN A 340 5.98 -2.91 -5.21
N SER A 341 6.51 -2.47 -4.08
CA SER A 341 6.02 -1.31 -3.33
C SER A 341 6.49 -0.02 -4.01
N THR A 342 5.63 0.97 -4.18
CA THR A 342 6.01 2.20 -4.89
C THR A 342 5.74 3.45 -4.05
N PHE A 343 6.76 4.25 -3.85
CA PHE A 343 6.67 5.59 -3.30
C PHE A 343 7.14 6.62 -4.31
N GLU A 344 6.27 7.53 -4.67
CA GLU A 344 6.56 8.64 -5.58
C GLU A 344 6.24 9.96 -4.87
N MET A 345 7.17 10.92 -4.91
CA MET A 345 6.94 12.27 -4.38
C MET A 345 7.53 13.32 -5.31
N GLN A 346 6.72 14.32 -5.64
CA GLN A 346 7.11 15.46 -6.45
C GLN A 346 6.73 16.76 -5.73
N GLY A 347 7.70 17.67 -5.58
CA GLY A 347 7.49 18.92 -4.88
C GLY A 347 7.22 18.76 -3.38
N GLY A 348 6.86 19.84 -2.71
CA GLY A 348 6.56 19.83 -1.29
C GLY A 348 7.76 19.56 -0.38
N SER A 349 7.50 19.16 0.86
CA SER A 349 8.52 18.91 1.87
C SER A 349 8.40 17.55 2.55
N LEU A 350 9.55 16.93 2.90
CA LEU A 350 9.63 15.67 3.63
C LEU A 350 10.57 15.82 4.83
N THR A 351 10.03 15.75 6.04
CA THR A 351 10.76 15.94 7.29
C THR A 351 10.77 14.68 8.14
N ALA A 352 11.95 14.20 8.50
CA ALA A 352 12.15 13.21 9.56
C ALA A 352 12.56 13.94 10.85
N LYS A 353 11.84 13.74 11.94
CA LYS A 353 12.20 14.27 13.26
C LYS A 353 13.03 13.30 14.08
N ASN A 354 13.06 12.02 13.71
CA ASN A 354 13.86 10.98 14.33
C ASN A 354 14.19 9.89 13.30
N GLY A 355 15.36 9.26 13.44
CA GLY A 355 15.83 8.15 12.62
C GLY A 355 16.27 8.51 11.19
N GLY A 356 16.40 7.49 10.36
CA GLY A 356 16.77 7.62 8.95
C GLY A 356 15.60 8.05 8.07
N MET A 357 15.87 8.35 6.79
CA MET A 357 14.84 8.86 5.89
C MET A 357 14.07 7.72 5.22
N PHE A 358 14.72 6.86 4.44
CA PHE A 358 14.08 5.79 3.67
C PHE A 358 14.61 4.42 4.08
N TYR A 359 13.70 3.48 4.33
CA TYR A 359 14.06 2.09 4.59
C TYR A 359 13.26 1.16 3.67
N THR A 360 13.94 0.17 3.10
CA THR A 360 13.29 -0.89 2.33
C THR A 360 13.87 -2.25 2.69
N THR A 361 13.00 -3.24 2.91
CA THR A 361 13.36 -4.58 3.36
C THR A 361 12.30 -5.61 2.96
N ASN A 362 12.73 -6.82 2.65
CA ASN A 362 11.85 -7.96 2.34
C ASN A 362 10.85 -7.72 1.20
N THR A 363 11.17 -6.84 0.23
CA THR A 363 10.25 -6.48 -0.86
C THR A 363 10.98 -6.02 -2.12
N GLU A 364 10.31 -6.07 -3.27
CA GLU A 364 10.66 -5.22 -4.41
C GLU A 364 10.14 -3.81 -4.11
N SER A 365 10.91 -2.77 -4.41
CA SER A 365 10.56 -1.38 -4.10
C SER A 365 11.01 -0.39 -5.16
N THR A 366 10.20 0.65 -5.36
CA THR A 366 10.52 1.77 -6.23
C THR A 366 10.30 3.09 -5.50
N PHE A 367 11.36 3.87 -5.38
CA PHE A 367 11.29 5.26 -4.92
C PHE A 367 11.57 6.19 -6.10
N THR A 368 10.72 7.20 -6.27
CA THR A 368 10.94 8.27 -7.25
C THR A 368 10.72 9.61 -6.58
N LEU A 369 11.78 10.40 -6.48
CA LEU A 369 11.74 11.73 -5.85
C LEU A 369 12.10 12.79 -6.87
N LYS A 370 11.30 13.85 -6.94
CA LYS A 370 11.55 15.00 -7.79
C LYS A 370 11.31 16.31 -7.06
N ASP A 371 12.35 17.14 -6.97
CA ASP A 371 12.28 18.50 -6.41
C ASP A 371 11.64 18.55 -5.00
N VAL A 372 11.90 17.54 -4.14
CA VAL A 372 11.38 17.47 -2.77
C VAL A 372 12.33 18.18 -1.81
N ASP A 373 11.82 19.04 -0.93
CA ASP A 373 12.62 19.65 0.14
C ASP A 373 12.73 18.70 1.33
N ILE A 374 13.91 18.06 1.47
CA ILE A 374 14.14 17.02 2.48
C ILE A 374 14.88 17.58 3.68
N THR A 375 14.29 17.39 4.86
CA THR A 375 14.91 17.68 6.17
C THR A 375 15.11 16.39 6.95
N ASN A 376 16.36 16.02 7.17
CA ASN A 376 16.72 14.87 8.01
C ASN A 376 16.70 15.23 9.50
N ALA A 377 16.50 14.22 10.35
CA ALA A 377 16.74 14.35 11.77
C ALA A 377 18.22 14.69 12.06
N ASP A 378 18.46 15.40 13.18
CA ASP A 378 19.83 15.81 13.57
C ASP A 378 20.78 14.62 13.81
N ASP A 379 20.22 13.48 14.22
CA ASP A 379 20.92 12.22 14.48
C ASP A 379 20.64 11.14 13.44
N SER A 380 20.24 11.52 12.24
CA SER A 380 19.92 10.60 11.15
C SER A 380 21.10 9.69 10.82
N GLU A 381 20.86 8.38 10.86
CA GLU A 381 21.88 7.35 10.60
C GLU A 381 22.05 7.06 9.11
N PHE A 382 21.02 7.32 8.30
CA PHE A 382 21.04 7.04 6.86
C PHE A 382 20.03 7.92 6.10
N PHE A 383 20.34 8.13 4.83
CA PHE A 383 19.36 8.65 3.86
C PHE A 383 18.52 7.50 3.29
N LEU A 384 19.18 6.42 2.84
CA LEU A 384 18.52 5.22 2.35
C LEU A 384 19.17 3.98 2.97
N LYS A 385 18.36 3.09 3.52
CA LYS A 385 18.76 1.74 3.94
C LYS A 385 18.02 0.70 3.10
N CYS A 386 18.76 -0.04 2.28
CA CYS A 386 18.29 -1.12 1.42
C CYS A 386 18.95 -2.40 1.86
N THR A 387 18.38 -3.11 2.84
CA THR A 387 18.98 -4.27 3.50
C THR A 387 17.95 -5.30 3.90
N GLY A 388 18.40 -6.51 4.23
CA GLY A 388 17.63 -7.43 5.05
C GLY A 388 17.33 -6.85 6.43
N ASN A 389 16.56 -7.60 7.20
CA ASN A 389 16.21 -7.28 8.58
C ASN A 389 16.46 -8.48 9.52
N SER A 390 16.53 -8.23 10.82
CA SER A 390 16.78 -9.27 11.84
C SER A 390 15.63 -10.25 12.05
N ASN A 391 14.50 -10.02 11.38
CA ASN A 391 13.25 -10.79 11.51
C ASN A 391 12.61 -10.73 12.91
N GLN A 392 12.91 -9.74 13.74
CA GLN A 392 12.25 -9.59 15.04
C GLN A 392 10.75 -9.33 14.91
N ARG A 393 10.34 -8.70 13.78
CA ARG A 393 8.93 -8.45 13.44
C ARG A 393 8.29 -9.57 12.59
N GLY A 394 9.01 -10.64 12.29
CA GLY A 394 8.51 -11.71 11.44
C GLY A 394 8.52 -11.38 9.94
N TRP A 395 9.27 -10.35 9.51
CA TRP A 395 9.32 -9.94 8.11
C TRP A 395 10.29 -10.80 7.31
N GLY A 396 9.74 -11.83 6.66
CA GLY A 396 10.49 -12.76 5.82
C GLY A 396 11.29 -13.79 6.60
N THR A 397 12.47 -14.12 6.11
CA THR A 397 13.41 -15.06 6.74
C THR A 397 14.76 -14.37 6.89
N SER A 398 15.27 -14.29 8.11
CA SER A 398 16.57 -13.68 8.40
C SER A 398 17.67 -14.23 7.48
N GLY A 399 18.47 -13.34 6.88
CA GLY A 399 19.50 -13.64 5.91
C GLY A 399 19.00 -13.98 4.49
N SER A 400 17.68 -13.84 4.25
CA SER A 400 17.04 -14.04 2.93
C SER A 400 15.88 -13.08 2.69
N ASN A 401 15.79 -12.02 3.47
CA ASN A 401 14.75 -10.99 3.46
C ASN A 401 15.30 -9.62 3.02
N GLY A 402 16.21 -9.64 2.06
CA GLY A 402 16.72 -8.42 1.41
C GLY A 402 15.65 -7.69 0.60
N ALA A 403 15.99 -6.51 0.13
CA ALA A 403 15.16 -5.71 -0.76
C ALA A 403 15.71 -5.73 -2.19
N ASP A 404 14.82 -5.53 -3.18
CA ASP A 404 15.16 -5.22 -4.57
C ASP A 404 14.67 -3.80 -4.87
N CYS A 405 15.58 -2.83 -4.83
CA CYS A 405 15.26 -1.40 -4.78
C CYS A 405 15.71 -0.65 -6.03
N LEU A 406 14.75 -0.04 -6.71
CA LEU A 406 15.00 1.02 -7.70
C LEU A 406 14.76 2.38 -7.04
N PHE A 407 15.82 3.20 -6.90
CA PHE A 407 15.72 4.57 -6.40
C PHE A 407 16.09 5.58 -7.47
N THR A 408 15.19 6.48 -7.83
CA THR A 408 15.45 7.54 -8.81
C THR A 408 15.31 8.91 -8.16
N ALA A 409 16.38 9.68 -8.23
CA ALA A 409 16.45 11.08 -7.81
C ALA A 409 16.45 11.98 -9.07
N ILE A 410 15.48 12.88 -9.17
CA ILE A 410 15.29 13.81 -10.30
C ILE A 410 15.37 15.23 -9.75
N SER A 411 16.40 16.01 -10.14
CA SER A 411 16.62 17.36 -9.57
C SER A 411 16.66 17.35 -8.03
N GLN A 412 17.09 16.25 -7.40
CA GLN A 412 16.89 15.98 -5.98
C GLN A 412 18.17 16.17 -5.18
N LYS A 413 18.06 16.85 -4.03
CA LYS A 413 19.13 16.94 -3.04
C LYS A 413 18.97 15.84 -2.00
N MET A 414 20.00 15.03 -1.83
CA MET A 414 20.07 13.92 -0.88
C MET A 414 21.21 14.16 0.11
N ASN A 415 20.95 14.02 1.39
CA ASN A 415 21.98 14.17 2.44
C ASN A 415 21.88 13.01 3.44
N GLY A 416 22.99 12.35 3.68
CA GLY A 416 23.09 11.16 4.53
C GLY A 416 23.62 9.94 3.77
N ASP A 417 23.96 8.89 4.50
CA ASP A 417 24.59 7.71 3.93
C ASP A 417 23.56 6.79 3.25
N ILE A 418 24.00 6.08 2.23
CA ILE A 418 23.29 4.99 1.59
C ILE A 418 23.82 3.68 2.17
N ILE A 419 22.95 2.87 2.75
CA ILE A 419 23.34 1.58 3.35
C ILE A 419 22.72 0.44 2.55
N TRP A 420 23.52 -0.56 2.19
CA TRP A 420 23.08 -1.74 1.47
C TRP A 420 23.77 -3.01 1.98
N ASP A 421 23.24 -4.20 1.68
CA ASP A 421 23.85 -5.48 2.03
C ASP A 421 23.90 -6.47 0.84
N SER A 422 24.62 -7.57 1.00
CA SER A 422 24.84 -8.57 -0.06
C SER A 422 23.63 -9.47 -0.35
N ILE A 423 22.53 -9.37 0.39
CA ILE A 423 21.28 -10.06 0.09
C ILE A 423 20.22 -9.16 -0.57
N SER A 424 20.57 -7.86 -0.78
CA SER A 424 19.69 -6.86 -1.41
C SER A 424 20.27 -6.41 -2.75
N GLN A 425 19.41 -5.85 -3.59
CA GLN A 425 19.77 -5.22 -4.87
C GLN A 425 19.37 -3.75 -4.80
N LEU A 426 20.30 -2.88 -5.19
CA LEU A 426 20.07 -1.44 -5.23
C LEU A 426 20.53 -0.86 -6.58
N ASP A 427 19.61 -0.29 -7.32
CA ASP A 427 19.88 0.56 -8.46
C ASP A 427 19.49 2.02 -8.13
N LEU A 428 20.47 2.90 -7.92
CA LEU A 428 20.27 4.32 -7.61
C LEU A 428 20.63 5.17 -8.82
N TYR A 429 19.64 5.89 -9.35
CA TYR A 429 19.80 6.84 -10.46
C TYR A 429 19.75 8.28 -9.96
N MET A 430 20.77 9.07 -10.30
CA MET A 430 20.86 10.51 -10.04
C MET A 430 20.75 11.26 -11.36
N THR A 431 19.65 11.97 -11.57
CA THR A 431 19.30 12.64 -12.84
C THR A 431 19.01 14.12 -12.66
N GLU A 432 19.10 14.87 -13.74
CA GLU A 432 18.71 16.28 -13.83
C GLU A 432 19.37 17.18 -12.77
N GLY A 433 20.67 16.99 -12.53
CA GLY A 433 21.41 17.80 -11.57
C GLY A 433 21.19 17.41 -10.10
N SER A 434 20.79 16.18 -9.85
CA SER A 434 20.68 15.66 -8.50
C SER A 434 21.99 15.65 -7.74
N SER A 435 21.93 15.76 -6.41
CA SER A 435 23.13 15.71 -5.57
C SER A 435 22.96 14.73 -4.41
N LEU A 436 24.01 13.94 -4.16
CA LEU A 436 24.16 13.13 -2.96
C LEU A 436 25.33 13.65 -2.14
N LYS A 437 25.11 13.91 -0.84
CA LYS A 437 26.17 14.16 0.13
C LYS A 437 26.13 13.06 1.18
N GLY A 438 27.02 12.07 1.07
CA GLY A 438 27.02 10.90 1.94
C GLY A 438 28.07 9.89 1.50
N ALA A 439 28.23 8.82 2.29
CA ALA A 439 28.96 7.62 1.92
C ALA A 439 28.00 6.55 1.41
N VAL A 440 28.50 5.56 0.67
CA VAL A 440 27.76 4.33 0.34
C VAL A 440 28.43 3.19 1.11
N VAL A 441 27.70 2.61 2.06
CA VAL A 441 28.22 1.68 3.05
C VAL A 441 27.58 0.30 2.87
N GLN A 442 28.41 -0.73 2.80
CA GLN A 442 27.98 -2.11 2.86
C GLN A 442 27.85 -2.55 4.30
N ASP A 443 26.64 -2.96 4.75
CA ASP A 443 26.36 -3.43 6.11
C ASP A 443 25.75 -4.83 6.09
N GLU A 444 26.57 -5.83 6.42
CA GLU A 444 26.18 -7.25 6.40
C GLU A 444 25.50 -7.73 7.69
N SER A 445 25.12 -6.82 8.60
CA SER A 445 24.61 -7.19 9.93
C SER A 445 23.34 -8.04 9.89
N CYS A 446 22.51 -7.90 8.86
CA CYS A 446 21.29 -8.69 8.63
C CYS A 446 21.39 -9.66 7.47
N ALA A 447 22.55 -9.75 6.79
CA ALA A 447 22.71 -10.54 5.57
C ALA A 447 22.95 -12.06 5.81
N GLY A 448 23.06 -12.50 7.07
CA GLY A 448 23.27 -13.90 7.40
C GLY A 448 24.58 -14.45 6.82
N ASN A 449 24.49 -15.39 5.88
CA ASN A 449 25.67 -15.93 5.20
C ASN A 449 26.08 -15.11 3.96
N GLY A 450 25.45 -13.96 3.73
CA GLY A 450 25.60 -13.17 2.53
C GLY A 450 24.88 -13.76 1.32
N GLY A 451 24.92 -13.03 0.22
CA GLY A 451 24.25 -13.38 -1.03
C GLY A 451 24.99 -12.87 -2.26
N SER A 452 24.28 -12.75 -3.36
CA SER A 452 24.76 -12.19 -4.64
C SER A 452 24.08 -10.85 -4.96
N GLY A 453 23.64 -10.13 -3.94
CA GLY A 453 23.11 -8.78 -4.06
C GLY A 453 24.17 -7.79 -4.50
N TYR A 454 23.74 -6.59 -4.87
CA TYR A 454 24.62 -5.56 -5.41
C TYR A 454 24.08 -4.16 -5.12
N SER A 455 24.99 -3.16 -5.23
CA SER A 455 24.59 -1.77 -5.38
C SER A 455 25.15 -1.20 -6.67
N SER A 456 24.31 -0.59 -7.49
CA SER A 456 24.68 0.12 -8.71
C SER A 456 24.31 1.60 -8.59
N ILE A 457 25.27 2.48 -8.76
CA ILE A 457 25.06 3.93 -8.71
C ILE A 457 25.26 4.51 -10.10
N TYR A 458 24.26 5.20 -10.62
CA TYR A 458 24.24 5.85 -11.93
C TYR A 458 24.17 7.36 -11.73
N ILE A 459 25.19 8.08 -12.22
CA ILE A 459 25.30 9.54 -12.08
C ILE A 459 25.31 10.15 -13.47
N ASP A 460 24.29 10.93 -13.81
CA ASP A 460 24.24 11.65 -15.08
C ASP A 460 25.28 12.80 -15.13
N LYS A 461 25.43 13.42 -16.30
CA LYS A 461 26.46 14.46 -16.54
C LYS A 461 26.29 15.71 -15.67
N ASP A 462 25.11 16.01 -15.18
CA ASP A 462 24.77 17.22 -14.44
C ASP A 462 24.72 16.98 -12.93
N SER A 463 24.75 15.72 -12.48
CA SER A 463 24.62 15.32 -11.09
C SER A 463 25.96 15.21 -10.36
N THR A 464 25.92 15.34 -9.03
CA THR A 464 27.14 15.38 -8.19
C THR A 464 26.99 14.47 -6.96
N TRP A 465 28.01 13.62 -6.74
CA TRP A 465 28.17 12.89 -5.49
C TRP A 465 29.31 13.51 -4.66
N THR A 466 28.95 14.14 -3.51
CA THR A 466 29.91 14.62 -2.51
C THR A 466 30.13 13.53 -1.47
N VAL A 467 31.28 12.87 -1.55
CA VAL A 467 31.65 11.73 -0.71
C VAL A 467 32.08 12.21 0.67
N THR A 468 31.51 11.66 1.73
CA THR A 468 31.77 12.03 3.14
C THR A 468 32.53 10.96 3.91
N GLY A 469 32.75 9.79 3.34
CA GLY A 469 33.44 8.65 3.94
C GLY A 469 33.88 7.63 2.88
N ASP A 470 34.73 6.67 3.28
CA ASP A 470 35.06 5.54 2.41
C ASP A 470 33.77 4.82 2.01
N SER A 471 33.67 4.50 0.73
CA SER A 471 32.44 3.97 0.14
C SER A 471 32.71 2.65 -0.60
N THR A 472 31.72 1.76 -0.57
CA THR A 472 31.74 0.47 -1.27
C THR A 472 30.48 0.32 -2.11
N VAL A 473 30.66 0.16 -3.42
CA VAL A 473 29.57 -0.09 -4.38
C VAL A 473 29.99 -1.22 -5.32
N THR A 474 29.05 -2.01 -5.80
CA THR A 474 29.37 -3.05 -6.79
C THR A 474 29.64 -2.44 -8.15
N ASN A 475 28.76 -1.57 -8.64
CA ASN A 475 28.88 -0.96 -9.96
C ASN A 475 28.75 0.55 -9.87
N LEU A 476 29.69 1.27 -10.47
CA LEU A 476 29.67 2.73 -10.54
C LEU A 476 29.71 3.20 -11.99
N TYR A 477 28.62 3.81 -12.44
CA TYR A 477 28.45 4.39 -13.77
C TYR A 477 28.37 5.91 -13.61
N ASN A 478 29.49 6.60 -13.90
CA ASN A 478 29.63 8.03 -13.60
C ASN A 478 29.89 8.86 -14.84
N ALA A 479 28.93 9.65 -15.27
CA ALA A 479 29.12 10.71 -16.27
C ALA A 479 29.21 12.12 -15.63
N GLY A 480 28.93 12.23 -14.29
CA GLY A 480 28.87 13.48 -13.54
C GLY A 480 30.11 13.78 -12.72
N THR A 481 29.92 14.42 -11.58
CA THR A 481 31.01 14.85 -10.69
C THR A 481 31.05 14.01 -9.42
N ILE A 482 32.23 13.50 -9.05
CA ILE A 482 32.48 12.85 -7.75
C ILE A 482 33.63 13.59 -7.06
N GLN A 483 33.35 14.13 -5.87
CA GLN A 483 34.31 14.92 -5.09
C GLN A 483 34.06 14.74 -3.59
N ASP A 484 34.99 15.15 -2.73
CA ASP A 484 34.74 15.29 -1.29
C ASP A 484 34.17 16.69 -0.94
N ALA A 485 33.99 16.96 0.34
CA ALA A 485 33.43 18.22 0.82
C ALA A 485 34.35 19.44 0.54
N ASP A 486 35.65 19.23 0.32
CA ASP A 486 36.64 20.25 -0.05
C ASP A 486 36.75 20.42 -1.58
N GLY A 487 35.94 19.69 -2.37
CA GLY A 487 35.99 19.70 -3.83
C GLY A 487 37.18 18.89 -4.43
N LYS A 488 37.87 18.06 -3.62
CA LYS A 488 38.94 17.21 -4.10
C LYS A 488 38.37 15.95 -4.76
N SER A 489 38.99 15.55 -5.86
CA SER A 489 38.66 14.30 -6.55
C SER A 489 38.89 13.08 -5.64
N VAL A 490 37.98 12.11 -5.69
CA VAL A 490 38.03 10.88 -4.88
C VAL A 490 38.70 9.76 -5.67
N THR A 491 39.54 8.96 -5.00
CA THR A 491 40.16 7.79 -5.63
C THR A 491 39.10 6.68 -5.81
N ILE A 492 38.98 6.18 -7.06
CA ILE A 492 38.13 5.03 -7.38
C ILE A 492 39.01 3.84 -7.74
N LYS A 493 38.88 2.75 -7.00
CA LYS A 493 39.70 1.54 -7.18
C LYS A 493 38.87 0.28 -6.97
N ASN A 494 39.32 -0.86 -7.46
CA ASN A 494 38.70 -2.13 -7.07
C ASN A 494 39.34 -2.75 -5.80
N SER A 495 38.77 -3.81 -5.30
CA SER A 495 39.25 -4.55 -4.11
C SER A 495 40.67 -5.11 -4.30
N SER A 496 41.10 -5.41 -5.53
CA SER A 496 42.47 -5.86 -5.82
C SER A 496 43.50 -4.71 -5.94
N GLY A 497 43.09 -3.45 -5.74
CA GLY A 497 43.93 -2.27 -5.77
C GLY A 497 44.15 -1.64 -7.16
N LYS A 498 43.48 -2.13 -8.21
CA LYS A 498 43.48 -1.48 -9.52
C LYS A 498 42.76 -0.14 -9.43
N VAL A 499 43.47 0.96 -9.72
CA VAL A 499 42.95 2.32 -9.71
C VAL A 499 42.33 2.65 -11.07
N TYR A 500 41.06 3.05 -11.06
CA TYR A 500 40.32 3.55 -12.23
C TYR A 500 40.43 5.07 -12.35
N VAL A 501 40.28 5.78 -11.22
CA VAL A 501 40.46 7.23 -11.11
C VAL A 501 41.34 7.50 -9.90
N LYS A 502 42.45 8.27 -10.12
CA LYS A 502 43.33 8.72 -9.04
C LYS A 502 42.82 10.06 -8.52
N GLY A 503 42.49 10.11 -7.26
CA GLY A 503 42.02 11.32 -6.57
C GLY A 503 43.06 11.90 -5.62
N SER A 504 42.74 13.06 -5.04
CA SER A 504 43.48 13.77 -4.01
C SER A 504 42.78 13.84 -2.67
N SER A 505 41.56 13.35 -2.59
CA SER A 505 40.79 13.18 -1.35
C SER A 505 41.40 12.12 -0.44
N SER A 506 41.14 12.21 0.87
CA SER A 506 41.44 11.15 1.83
C SER A 506 40.51 9.97 1.70
N TYR A 507 39.34 10.17 1.11
CA TYR A 507 38.32 9.11 0.91
C TYR A 507 38.58 8.31 -0.37
N THR A 508 38.08 7.07 -0.34
CA THR A 508 38.17 6.13 -1.45
C THR A 508 36.80 5.51 -1.74
N ILE A 509 36.49 5.32 -3.01
CA ILE A 509 35.37 4.48 -3.45
C ILE A 509 35.94 3.15 -3.95
N THR A 510 35.54 2.05 -3.32
CA THR A 510 35.84 0.70 -3.75
C THR A 510 34.70 0.18 -4.61
N VAL A 511 35.03 -0.31 -5.84
CA VAL A 511 34.04 -0.82 -6.79
C VAL A 511 34.51 -2.16 -7.37
N GLU A 512 33.58 -2.98 -7.83
CA GLU A 512 33.91 -4.12 -8.70
C GLU A 512 34.00 -3.67 -10.16
N ASN A 513 33.03 -2.89 -10.62
CA ASN A 513 32.95 -2.38 -11.97
C ASN A 513 32.84 -0.85 -11.98
N TYR A 514 33.60 -0.21 -12.90
CA TYR A 514 33.56 1.23 -13.12
C TYR A 514 33.39 1.56 -14.59
N SER A 515 32.52 2.50 -14.91
CA SER A 515 32.38 3.15 -16.22
C SER A 515 32.37 4.68 -16.05
N ALA A 516 33.01 5.39 -16.97
CA ALA A 516 32.95 6.85 -17.08
C ALA A 516 31.70 7.34 -17.85
N THR A 517 30.74 6.45 -18.12
CA THR A 517 29.45 6.75 -18.76
C THR A 517 28.34 6.07 -17.97
N ALA A 518 27.16 6.67 -17.94
CA ALA A 518 25.98 6.14 -17.29
C ALA A 518 24.82 6.03 -18.31
N ASP A 519 24.18 4.87 -18.37
CA ASP A 519 22.91 4.67 -19.08
C ASP A 519 21.76 4.95 -18.11
N MET A 520 21.01 6.02 -18.36
CA MET A 520 19.92 6.45 -17.50
C MET A 520 18.55 5.85 -17.91
N SER A 521 18.51 4.95 -18.88
CA SER A 521 17.27 4.37 -19.40
C SER A 521 16.50 3.50 -18.39
N GLY A 522 17.17 3.07 -17.31
CA GLY A 522 16.55 2.32 -16.19
C GLY A 522 15.91 3.20 -15.13
N ALA A 523 16.13 4.52 -15.15
CA ALA A 523 15.54 5.43 -14.19
C ALA A 523 14.00 5.47 -14.30
N SER A 524 13.30 5.53 -13.16
CA SER A 524 11.85 5.78 -13.12
C SER A 524 11.53 7.26 -13.37
N ASN A 525 10.29 7.54 -13.72
CA ASN A 525 9.80 8.91 -13.91
C ASN A 525 8.62 9.16 -12.97
N VAL A 526 8.44 10.42 -12.55
CA VAL A 526 7.24 10.84 -11.83
C VAL A 526 6.04 10.87 -12.77
N SER A 527 4.88 10.51 -12.25
CA SER A 527 3.59 10.70 -12.90
C SER A 527 3.07 12.14 -12.68
N SER A 528 1.95 12.48 -13.28
CA SER A 528 1.35 13.81 -13.10
C SER A 528 0.11 13.71 -12.21
N TRP A 529 -0.08 14.68 -11.30
CA TRP A 529 -1.31 14.78 -10.52
C TRP A 529 -2.58 14.70 -11.39
N SER A 530 -2.56 15.32 -12.58
CA SER A 530 -3.67 15.28 -13.52
C SER A 530 -4.09 13.88 -13.97
N ASP A 531 -3.23 12.87 -13.79
CA ASP A 531 -3.55 11.48 -14.14
C ASP A 531 -4.43 10.80 -13.07
N TYR A 532 -4.50 11.37 -11.89
CA TYR A 532 -5.20 10.85 -10.70
C TYR A 532 -6.31 11.76 -10.20
N ALA A 533 -6.21 13.08 -10.40
CA ALA A 533 -7.19 14.06 -9.93
C ALA A 533 -8.63 13.65 -10.29
N VAL A 534 -9.52 13.77 -9.32
CA VAL A 534 -10.94 13.44 -9.46
C VAL A 534 -11.77 14.68 -9.20
N ASP A 535 -12.65 15.02 -10.12
CA ASP A 535 -13.61 16.12 -9.94
C ASP A 535 -14.60 15.79 -8.83
N GLN A 536 -14.89 16.76 -7.97
CA GLN A 536 -15.97 16.66 -7.00
C GLN A 536 -17.30 16.33 -7.67
N SER A 537 -18.07 15.42 -7.08
CA SER A 537 -19.40 15.08 -7.53
C SER A 537 -20.36 16.27 -7.46
N THR A 538 -21.47 16.21 -8.21
CA THR A 538 -22.52 17.26 -8.15
C THR A 538 -23.06 17.42 -6.74
N ALA A 539 -23.25 16.31 -6.01
CA ALA A 539 -23.74 16.33 -4.62
C ALA A 539 -22.81 17.13 -3.68
N ILE A 540 -21.47 16.99 -3.87
CA ILE A 540 -20.48 17.76 -3.12
C ILE A 540 -20.53 19.24 -3.50
N LYS A 541 -20.51 19.57 -4.81
CA LYS A 541 -20.50 20.95 -5.32
C LYS A 541 -21.75 21.72 -4.89
N GLU A 542 -22.94 21.13 -4.99
CA GLU A 542 -24.20 21.76 -4.60
C GLU A 542 -24.32 21.97 -3.09
N SER A 543 -23.78 21.06 -2.29
CA SER A 543 -23.74 21.19 -0.83
C SER A 543 -22.74 22.27 -0.36
N GLY A 544 -21.75 22.60 -1.19
CA GLY A 544 -20.76 23.67 -0.94
C GLY A 544 -21.26 25.07 -1.23
N SER A 545 -22.29 25.25 -2.09
CA SER A 545 -22.85 26.55 -2.41
C SER A 545 -23.69 27.08 -1.26
N THR A 546 -23.18 28.12 -0.57
CA THR A 546 -24.01 28.94 0.32
C THR A 546 -25.08 29.62 -0.52
N VAL A 547 -26.33 29.25 -0.33
CA VAL A 547 -27.47 30.03 -0.82
C VAL A 547 -27.34 31.41 -0.15
N THR A 548 -26.92 32.42 -0.90
CA THR A 548 -26.98 33.80 -0.46
C THR A 548 -28.46 34.09 -0.20
N ALA A 549 -28.84 34.22 1.06
CA ALA A 549 -30.19 34.58 1.45
C ALA A 549 -30.53 35.92 0.75
N VAL A 550 -31.60 35.89 -0.08
CA VAL A 550 -32.21 37.09 -0.64
C VAL A 550 -32.60 37.98 0.55
N PRO A 551 -32.20 39.25 0.61
CA PRO A 551 -32.56 40.12 1.72
C PRO A 551 -34.09 40.26 1.72
N SER A 552 -34.72 39.81 2.79
CA SER A 552 -36.13 40.10 3.11
C SER A 552 -36.27 41.60 3.37
N THR A 553 -37.06 42.27 2.55
CA THR A 553 -37.44 43.65 2.74
C THR A 553 -38.18 43.80 4.03
N THR A 554 -37.62 44.66 4.88
CA THR A 554 -38.18 45.20 6.12
C THR A 554 -39.58 45.76 5.90
N ALA A 555 -40.55 45.24 6.63
CA ALA A 555 -41.80 45.97 6.94
C ALA A 555 -41.89 46.18 8.44
N GLU A 556 -42.06 47.44 8.81
CA GLU A 556 -42.11 48.04 10.13
C GLU A 556 -43.33 47.58 10.95
N PRO A 557 -43.31 47.64 12.29
CA PRO A 557 -44.34 47.04 13.15
C PRO A 557 -45.47 48.00 13.40
N SER A 558 -46.72 47.51 13.34
CA SER A 558 -47.86 48.20 13.96
C SER A 558 -48.45 47.36 15.08
N GLN A 559 -48.53 47.99 16.22
CA GLN A 559 -49.20 47.54 17.45
C GLN A 559 -50.72 47.43 17.24
N THR A 560 -51.43 46.50 17.86
CA THR A 560 -52.31 46.66 18.98
C THR A 560 -53.40 45.55 19.07
N THR A 561 -53.50 45.07 20.28
CA THR A 561 -54.69 44.67 21.08
C THR A 561 -55.40 43.35 20.83
N ALA A 562 -55.51 42.69 21.95
CA ALA A 562 -56.25 41.53 22.37
C ALA A 562 -57.73 41.50 21.97
N SER A 563 -58.26 40.29 21.79
CA SER A 563 -59.36 39.73 22.60
C SER A 563 -60.02 38.51 21.95
N ASP A 564 -59.93 37.44 22.66
CA ASP A 564 -61.02 36.53 23.13
C ASP A 564 -61.93 35.77 22.16
N LYS A 565 -61.85 34.46 22.39
CA LYS A 565 -62.95 33.51 22.48
C LYS A 565 -63.62 32.85 21.25
N THR A 566 -63.48 31.53 21.37
CA THR A 566 -64.53 30.49 21.34
C THR A 566 -64.91 29.82 20.01
N THR A 567 -64.69 28.51 20.08
CA THR A 567 -65.58 27.36 19.76
C THR A 567 -66.10 27.18 18.33
N GLY A 568 -65.87 25.93 17.89
CA GLY A 568 -66.94 25.25 17.17
C GLY A 568 -66.52 24.33 16.04
N THR A 569 -66.28 23.10 16.37
CA THR A 569 -66.79 21.84 15.79
C THR A 569 -67.01 21.67 14.29
N SER A 570 -66.41 20.58 13.86
CA SER A 570 -67.03 19.43 13.15
C SER A 570 -67.19 19.42 11.62
N ALA A 571 -66.56 18.43 11.09
CA ALA A 571 -67.16 17.31 10.31
C ALA A 571 -67.20 17.41 8.78
N THR A 572 -66.50 16.48 8.22
CA THR A 572 -66.98 15.37 7.37
C THR A 572 -67.17 15.61 5.86
N ALA A 573 -66.57 14.72 5.15
CA ALA A 573 -67.02 13.93 4.00
C ALA A 573 -66.32 14.17 2.64
N ALA A 574 -65.67 13.14 2.22
CA ALA A 574 -65.48 12.79 0.80
C ALA A 574 -66.83 12.42 0.17
N PRO A 575 -67.05 12.26 -1.12
CA PRO A 575 -66.39 11.21 -1.90
C PRO A 575 -66.22 11.43 -3.42
N SER A 576 -65.42 10.53 -3.99
CA SER A 576 -65.60 9.76 -5.26
C SER A 576 -65.93 10.43 -6.60
N GLY A 577 -65.19 9.98 -7.61
CA GLY A 577 -65.76 9.85 -8.95
C GLY A 577 -64.76 9.85 -10.10
N THR A 578 -64.28 8.68 -10.48
CA THR A 578 -64.01 8.09 -11.82
C THR A 578 -64.25 8.97 -13.04
N THR A 579 -63.34 8.99 -14.02
CA THR A 579 -63.26 8.16 -15.23
C THR A 579 -62.41 8.81 -16.32
N ALA A 580 -61.54 8.02 -16.91
CA ALA A 580 -61.03 7.82 -18.26
C ALA A 580 -61.14 8.94 -19.32
N GLY A 581 -60.05 9.03 -20.10
CA GLY A 581 -60.08 9.54 -21.46
C GLY A 581 -58.74 10.00 -22.03
N THR A 582 -58.09 9.06 -22.65
CA THR A 582 -57.26 9.12 -23.92
C THR A 582 -56.72 10.43 -24.46
N SER A 583 -55.42 10.33 -24.82
CA SER A 583 -54.73 10.63 -26.12
C SER A 583 -53.95 11.91 -26.29
N ASN A 584 -52.68 11.67 -26.60
CA ASN A 584 -51.76 12.28 -27.60
C ASN A 584 -51.41 13.79 -27.52
N SER A 585 -50.19 14.12 -27.32
CA SER A 585 -49.06 14.24 -28.26
C SER A 585 -47.98 15.20 -27.77
N SER A 586 -46.77 14.73 -28.00
CA SER A 586 -45.52 15.46 -28.34
C SER A 586 -45.19 16.78 -27.64
N GLY A 587 -44.11 16.74 -26.90
CA GLY A 587 -43.33 17.89 -26.57
C GLY A 587 -42.01 17.43 -25.91
N THR A 588 -41.01 17.16 -26.74
CA THR A 588 -39.63 16.90 -26.37
C THR A 588 -39.05 18.05 -25.57
N VAL A 589 -38.59 17.75 -24.37
CA VAL A 589 -37.54 18.51 -23.71
C VAL A 589 -36.52 17.49 -23.16
N SER A 590 -35.34 17.53 -23.74
CA SER A 590 -34.17 16.68 -23.39
C SER A 590 -33.75 16.97 -21.96
N SER A 591 -33.82 15.99 -21.11
CA SER A 591 -33.03 15.90 -19.92
C SER A 591 -31.82 15.06 -20.26
N ASP A 592 -30.62 15.64 -20.21
CA ASP A 592 -29.35 14.95 -20.36
C ASP A 592 -29.20 13.91 -19.24
N SER A 593 -29.46 12.69 -19.62
CA SER A 593 -29.13 11.52 -18.82
C SER A 593 -27.62 11.34 -18.81
N ALA A 594 -27.05 11.22 -17.66
CA ALA A 594 -25.68 10.75 -17.44
C ALA A 594 -25.43 9.50 -18.28
N THR A 595 -24.66 9.65 -19.36
CA THR A 595 -24.32 8.56 -20.27
C THR A 595 -23.39 7.60 -19.55
N SER A 596 -23.92 6.45 -19.14
CA SER A 596 -23.09 5.31 -18.72
C SER A 596 -22.10 5.01 -19.85
N VAL A 597 -20.80 5.09 -19.58
CA VAL A 597 -19.76 4.84 -20.57
C VAL A 597 -19.83 3.38 -21.01
N LYS A 598 -20.48 3.16 -22.15
CA LYS A 598 -20.61 1.84 -22.75
C LYS A 598 -19.24 1.38 -23.27
N ALA A 599 -18.79 0.21 -22.83
CA ALA A 599 -17.58 -0.43 -23.34
C ALA A 599 -17.68 -0.59 -24.88
N ALA A 600 -16.52 -0.65 -25.55
CA ALA A 600 -16.51 -0.97 -26.98
C ALA A 600 -17.16 -2.33 -27.26
N GLY A 601 -17.72 -2.52 -28.44
CA GLY A 601 -18.38 -3.76 -28.83
C GLY A 601 -17.46 -4.99 -28.64
N LYS A 602 -18.06 -6.15 -28.35
CA LYS A 602 -17.35 -7.42 -28.16
C LYS A 602 -16.62 -7.84 -29.43
N THR A 603 -15.35 -8.23 -29.33
CA THR A 603 -14.59 -8.86 -30.43
C THR A 603 -14.80 -10.37 -30.47
N THR A 604 -14.32 -11.01 -31.54
CA THR A 604 -14.22 -12.47 -31.67
C THR A 604 -12.81 -12.86 -32.11
N VAL A 605 -12.35 -14.03 -31.70
CA VAL A 605 -11.11 -14.62 -32.21
C VAL A 605 -11.40 -15.25 -33.57
N SER A 606 -11.05 -14.54 -34.64
CA SER A 606 -11.28 -14.98 -36.02
C SER A 606 -10.36 -16.17 -36.37
N SER A 607 -9.11 -16.12 -35.95
CA SER A 607 -8.12 -17.16 -36.18
C SER A 607 -7.18 -17.33 -34.99
N ALA A 608 -6.80 -18.56 -34.70
CA ALA A 608 -5.75 -18.90 -33.75
C ALA A 608 -4.95 -20.09 -34.32
N LYS A 609 -3.83 -19.81 -35.00
CA LYS A 609 -3.03 -20.81 -35.71
C LYS A 609 -1.61 -20.87 -35.14
N ARG A 610 -1.11 -22.08 -34.92
CA ARG A 610 0.29 -22.29 -34.53
C ARG A 610 1.22 -22.00 -35.68
N THR A 611 2.40 -21.51 -35.37
CA THR A 611 3.53 -21.44 -36.31
C THR A 611 4.09 -22.83 -36.59
N ALA A 612 4.77 -22.98 -37.72
CA ALA A 612 5.35 -24.29 -38.14
C ALA A 612 6.31 -24.85 -37.06
N ASP A 613 7.05 -24.01 -36.36
CA ASP A 613 7.94 -24.39 -35.26
C ASP A 613 7.18 -24.75 -33.96
N GLY A 614 5.87 -24.61 -33.94
CA GLY A 614 5.00 -24.89 -32.78
C GLY A 614 5.19 -24.02 -31.56
N LYS A 615 6.13 -23.07 -31.57
CA LYS A 615 6.53 -22.26 -30.41
C LYS A 615 5.72 -20.95 -30.25
N LYS A 616 4.89 -20.60 -31.25
CA LYS A 616 4.09 -19.37 -31.28
C LYS A 616 2.67 -19.67 -31.77
N ILE A 617 1.71 -18.81 -31.41
CA ILE A 617 0.34 -18.84 -31.92
C ILE A 617 0.03 -17.47 -32.52
N LYS A 618 -0.27 -17.43 -33.83
CA LYS A 618 -0.79 -16.23 -34.51
C LYS A 618 -2.28 -16.11 -34.24
N VAL A 619 -2.71 -15.02 -33.64
CA VAL A 619 -4.11 -14.73 -33.29
C VAL A 619 -4.59 -13.56 -34.10
N SER A 620 -5.72 -13.72 -34.80
CA SER A 620 -6.42 -12.62 -35.47
C SER A 620 -7.77 -12.41 -34.80
N LEU A 621 -8.11 -11.15 -34.57
CA LEU A 621 -9.35 -10.71 -33.92
C LEU A 621 -10.22 -9.93 -34.91
N LYS A 622 -11.53 -10.04 -34.78
CA LYS A 622 -12.45 -9.16 -35.53
C LYS A 622 -12.20 -7.70 -35.05
N LYS A 623 -11.91 -6.83 -36.01
CA LYS A 623 -11.77 -5.39 -35.76
C LYS A 623 -13.10 -4.83 -35.22
N VAL A 624 -13.05 -4.06 -34.17
CA VAL A 624 -14.21 -3.41 -33.55
C VAL A 624 -14.02 -1.90 -33.67
N ALA A 625 -14.97 -1.22 -34.25
CA ALA A 625 -14.99 0.26 -34.36
C ALA A 625 -15.00 0.85 -32.92
N ALA A 626 -14.32 1.96 -32.74
CA ALA A 626 -14.20 2.66 -31.46
C ALA A 626 -13.55 1.84 -30.30
N ALA A 627 -12.90 0.71 -30.60
CA ALA A 627 -12.07 0.02 -29.61
C ALA A 627 -10.71 0.72 -29.51
N GLY A 628 -10.30 1.08 -28.31
CA GLY A 628 -8.94 1.56 -28.00
C GLY A 628 -7.89 0.46 -28.08
N GLY A 629 -8.34 -0.81 -28.00
CA GLY A 629 -7.48 -1.98 -28.18
C GLY A 629 -8.13 -3.28 -27.71
N TYR A 630 -7.29 -4.31 -27.54
CA TYR A 630 -7.71 -5.68 -27.26
C TYR A 630 -6.89 -6.26 -26.12
N GLN A 631 -7.52 -7.13 -25.34
CA GLN A 631 -6.83 -8.03 -24.43
C GLN A 631 -7.11 -9.47 -24.83
N ILE A 632 -6.07 -10.26 -24.98
CA ILE A 632 -6.13 -11.67 -25.31
C ILE A 632 -5.74 -12.46 -24.06
N ARG A 633 -6.56 -13.42 -23.65
CA ARG A 633 -6.16 -14.42 -22.68
C ARG A 633 -5.94 -15.76 -23.38
N TYR A 634 -4.92 -16.50 -22.94
CA TYR A 634 -4.61 -17.83 -23.46
C TYR A 634 -4.22 -18.76 -22.31
N SER A 635 -4.73 -19.99 -22.36
CA SER A 635 -4.60 -20.96 -21.29
C SER A 635 -4.53 -22.37 -21.84
N THR A 636 -3.85 -23.26 -21.13
CA THR A 636 -3.95 -24.71 -21.37
C THR A 636 -5.21 -25.32 -20.74
N ASP A 637 -5.94 -24.54 -19.96
CA ASP A 637 -7.21 -24.89 -19.35
C ASP A 637 -8.37 -24.16 -20.04
N LYS A 638 -9.42 -24.93 -20.44
CA LYS A 638 -10.62 -24.38 -21.08
C LYS A 638 -11.43 -23.46 -20.16
N LYS A 639 -11.33 -23.65 -18.84
CA LYS A 639 -11.98 -22.82 -17.83
C LYS A 639 -11.21 -21.54 -17.48
N TYR A 640 -10.00 -21.38 -18.05
CA TYR A 640 -9.14 -20.21 -17.78
C TYR A 640 -8.80 -20.02 -16.30
N SER A 641 -8.47 -21.11 -15.59
CA SER A 641 -7.98 -21.04 -14.21
C SER A 641 -6.79 -20.08 -14.09
N LYS A 642 -6.72 -19.30 -13.02
CA LYS A 642 -5.74 -18.20 -12.81
C LYS A 642 -4.29 -18.68 -13.00
N SER A 643 -3.93 -19.84 -12.43
CA SER A 643 -2.57 -20.42 -12.52
C SER A 643 -2.14 -20.90 -13.91
N LYS A 644 -3.08 -21.12 -14.83
CA LYS A 644 -2.79 -21.63 -16.20
C LYS A 644 -3.07 -20.61 -17.30
N THR A 645 -3.53 -19.41 -16.96
CA THR A 645 -3.96 -18.37 -17.89
C THR A 645 -2.96 -17.22 -17.90
N LYS A 646 -2.60 -16.79 -19.11
CA LYS A 646 -1.81 -15.58 -19.34
C LYS A 646 -2.60 -14.61 -20.18
N THR A 647 -2.34 -13.32 -20.01
CA THR A 647 -2.97 -12.24 -20.77
C THR A 647 -1.94 -11.45 -21.58
N LEU A 648 -2.40 -10.81 -22.64
CA LEU A 648 -1.61 -9.91 -23.48
C LEU A 648 -2.52 -8.79 -23.95
N THR A 649 -2.17 -7.54 -23.67
CA THR A 649 -2.90 -6.34 -24.12
C THR A 649 -2.21 -5.73 -25.34
N THR A 650 -2.98 -5.28 -26.34
CA THR A 650 -2.46 -4.74 -27.59
C THR A 650 -3.48 -3.81 -28.24
N THR A 651 -3.00 -2.85 -29.01
CA THR A 651 -3.84 -2.02 -29.89
C THR A 651 -4.09 -2.68 -31.25
N LYS A 652 -3.33 -3.71 -31.62
CA LYS A 652 -3.42 -4.41 -32.91
C LYS A 652 -4.38 -5.60 -32.84
N ASN A 653 -5.20 -5.77 -33.89
CA ASN A 653 -6.13 -6.91 -34.02
C ASN A 653 -5.46 -8.21 -34.51
N ASN A 654 -4.19 -8.15 -34.91
CA ASN A 654 -3.37 -9.31 -35.23
C ASN A 654 -2.18 -9.35 -34.29
N VAL A 655 -2.02 -10.47 -33.55
CA VAL A 655 -1.00 -10.58 -32.53
C VAL A 655 -0.38 -11.98 -32.53
N THR A 656 0.86 -12.07 -32.08
CA THR A 656 1.56 -13.36 -31.94
C THR A 656 1.85 -13.64 -30.47
N VAL A 657 1.20 -14.66 -29.94
CA VAL A 657 1.50 -15.18 -28.59
C VAL A 657 2.79 -16.01 -28.70
N LYS A 658 3.80 -15.62 -27.93
CA LYS A 658 5.14 -16.26 -27.89
C LYS A 658 5.26 -17.20 -26.69
N LYS A 659 6.31 -18.01 -26.65
CA LYS A 659 6.65 -18.92 -25.54
C LYS A 659 5.52 -19.91 -25.19
N VAL A 660 4.87 -20.50 -26.18
CA VAL A 660 3.89 -21.58 -25.98
C VAL A 660 4.55 -22.95 -26.11
N SER A 661 4.10 -23.94 -25.33
CA SER A 661 4.61 -25.30 -25.40
C SER A 661 4.09 -26.01 -26.67
N LYS A 662 4.97 -26.70 -27.43
CA LYS A 662 4.62 -27.44 -28.65
C LYS A 662 3.59 -28.56 -28.40
N SER A 663 3.68 -29.20 -27.24
CA SER A 663 2.87 -30.38 -26.89
C SER A 663 1.52 -30.07 -26.26
N LYS A 664 1.29 -28.82 -25.83
CA LYS A 664 0.07 -28.43 -25.11
C LYS A 664 -0.95 -27.74 -26.01
N LYS A 665 -2.23 -28.10 -25.88
CA LYS A 665 -3.35 -27.39 -26.49
C LYS A 665 -3.59 -26.05 -25.73
N TYR A 666 -3.90 -25.00 -26.47
CA TYR A 666 -4.23 -23.68 -25.89
C TYR A 666 -5.64 -23.25 -26.28
N TYR A 667 -6.33 -22.64 -25.35
CA TYR A 667 -7.61 -21.98 -25.52
C TYR A 667 -7.36 -20.46 -25.52
N ILE A 668 -7.90 -19.73 -26.48
CA ILE A 668 -7.69 -18.31 -26.69
C ILE A 668 -9.04 -17.61 -26.68
N SER A 669 -9.18 -16.55 -25.90
CA SER A 669 -10.35 -15.70 -25.85
C SER A 669 -9.87 -14.24 -25.82
N ALA A 670 -10.67 -13.31 -26.33
CA ALA A 670 -10.29 -11.92 -26.41
C ALA A 670 -11.46 -10.99 -25.99
N ARG A 671 -11.13 -9.79 -25.53
CA ARG A 671 -12.06 -8.71 -25.26
C ARG A 671 -11.49 -7.40 -25.79
N THR A 672 -12.35 -6.41 -26.04
CA THR A 672 -11.97 -5.05 -26.40
C THR A 672 -11.91 -4.17 -25.16
N TYR A 673 -11.22 -3.05 -25.26
CA TYR A 673 -11.39 -1.94 -24.35
C TYR A 673 -11.56 -0.62 -25.11
N LYS A 674 -12.23 0.32 -24.46
CA LYS A 674 -12.29 1.73 -24.83
C LYS A 674 -11.66 2.52 -23.69
N VAL A 675 -10.85 3.51 -24.02
CA VAL A 675 -10.29 4.42 -23.02
C VAL A 675 -11.18 5.67 -23.01
N VAL A 676 -11.70 6.01 -21.86
CA VAL A 676 -12.43 7.25 -21.62
C VAL A 676 -11.88 7.83 -20.33
N ASN A 677 -11.36 9.04 -20.37
CA ASN A 677 -10.72 9.71 -19.25
C ASN A 677 -9.63 8.83 -18.59
N GLY A 678 -8.70 8.28 -19.41
CA GLY A 678 -7.62 7.40 -18.92
C GLY A 678 -8.04 6.00 -18.48
N LYS A 679 -9.29 5.77 -18.12
CA LYS A 679 -9.82 4.49 -17.62
C LYS A 679 -10.22 3.55 -18.78
N LYS A 680 -9.83 2.27 -18.66
CA LYS A 680 -10.18 1.24 -19.65
C LYS A 680 -11.51 0.58 -19.31
N TYR A 681 -12.49 0.68 -20.20
CA TYR A 681 -13.78 0.01 -20.12
C TYR A 681 -13.77 -1.23 -21.00
N TRP A 682 -13.90 -2.41 -20.41
CA TRP A 682 -13.74 -3.68 -21.06
C TRP A 682 -15.05 -4.26 -21.56
N SER A 683 -15.05 -4.84 -22.76
CA SER A 683 -16.15 -5.68 -23.19
C SER A 683 -16.12 -7.05 -22.50
N ALA A 684 -17.22 -7.78 -22.54
CA ALA A 684 -17.22 -9.18 -22.16
C ALA A 684 -16.22 -9.99 -23.03
N TRP A 685 -15.69 -11.09 -22.50
CA TRP A 685 -14.79 -11.99 -23.21
C TRP A 685 -15.50 -12.69 -24.38
N SER A 686 -14.79 -12.90 -25.47
CA SER A 686 -15.29 -13.69 -26.60
C SER A 686 -15.41 -15.18 -26.23
N SER A 687 -16.14 -15.95 -27.04
CA SER A 687 -16.02 -17.41 -27.03
C SER A 687 -14.59 -17.84 -27.26
N SER A 688 -14.23 -19.00 -26.67
CA SER A 688 -12.89 -19.56 -26.73
C SER A 688 -12.60 -20.23 -28.06
N LYS A 689 -11.44 -19.97 -28.65
CA LYS A 689 -10.92 -20.68 -29.83
C LYS A 689 -9.71 -21.50 -29.46
N LYS A 690 -9.64 -22.75 -29.94
CA LYS A 690 -8.55 -23.69 -29.66
C LYS A 690 -7.44 -23.52 -30.71
N ALA A 691 -6.15 -23.60 -30.26
CA ALA A 691 -4.96 -23.59 -31.10
C ALA A 691 -4.00 -24.73 -30.72
#